data_2671d22cef8a2116ce487b76b0481e8f
#
_entry.id   2671d22cef8a2116ce487b76b0481e8f
#
_cell.length_a   1.000
_cell.length_b   1.000
_cell.length_c   1.000
_cell.angle_alpha   90.00
_cell.angle_beta   90.00
_cell.angle_gamma   90.00
#
_symmetry.space_group_name_H-M   'P 1'
#
loop_
_entity.id
_entity.type
_entity.pdbx_description
1 polymer ?
#
loop_
_entity_poly.entity_id
_entity_poly.type
_entity_poly.pdbx_seq_one_letter_code
_entity_poly.pdbx_strand_id
1 'polypeptide(L)'
;MKFYCEEAGRALAELKSTPDGLTDAEAARRLAEKGPNKLAEGKKVTTLQRFLQQLSDPMIIILLVAAAVSGVTAAYSGESFADVFIILIVVLINAVLGVYQESKAEKAIEALQEMTAATSKVIRGGKQVSLKSEELVPGDVVVLEAGDAVPADGRILESASLKIEEAALTGESVPVNKVVSALGLDDGKDVPLGDRKNMAYMGSTVVYGRGRVLITGTGMDTEMGKIAGALAQAEEGQTPLQKKLAQLSKILSWLVLGICVFIFAFSLIKAGDFHLDVIISTFMVAVSLAVAAIPEGLATVVTIVLSIGVTNMSKRNAVIRRLTAVETLGCAQVICSDKTGTLTQNKMTVVEHVGEEEPLARAMSLCSDAKPGENGDAEGEPTECALVNYATGVGLPKGTLEAAQPRVGEAPFDSGRKMMSTVHENNGAYIQYTKGAPDVVLSRCTSYAKDGKILPMTEEARAEILRQNKQMADKALRVLCAASREWPQLPPDFEPDTLEHDLTFLGLTGMIDPIRHEVKDAITECRQAGIRPIMITGDHKDTAIAIAKQLGIIETADEAITGAELNDISDDRFAEVIGRYSVYARVQPEHKVRIVNAWRKNGFVTAMTGDGVNDAPSIKSADIGIGMGITGTDVTKNVADMVLADDNFATIVNAVEEGRRIYDNIRKAIQFLLGSNMSEVLSVFFATLMGFVILEPVHLLWINLITDCFPALALGLEKGEPDLMHRKPRPSTDGIFSGGLGVDVAYQGFMVTCVTLAAYFIGHWMESGVWEIAASPDGVTMAFLTMSMAEIFHSFNMRSQRGRVFTLGSHNKVLWGAMLLSLVLTTGVIYLPGISDAFGFTHISAPEYAVAMALAVCVIPIVECVKFFQRKAARRRAEKQPA
;
A
#
# COMPACT_ATOMS: atom_id res chain seq x y z
N MET A 1 13.32 37.23 -13.48
CA MET A 1 14.74 37.47 -13.17
C MET A 1 15.51 36.18 -13.41
N LYS A 2 16.78 36.24 -13.86
CA LYS A 2 17.60 35.03 -14.12
C LYS A 2 18.54 34.80 -12.94
N PHE A 3 18.03 34.11 -11.90
CA PHE A 3 18.74 33.89 -10.63
C PHE A 3 20.09 33.17 -10.80
N TYR A 4 20.27 32.38 -11.86
CA TYR A 4 21.54 31.71 -12.17
C TYR A 4 22.64 32.68 -12.64
N CYS A 5 22.29 33.86 -13.10
CA CYS A 5 23.26 34.90 -13.46
C CYS A 5 23.63 35.81 -12.28
N GLU A 6 22.97 35.68 -11.14
CA GLU A 6 23.14 36.57 -10.00
C GLU A 6 23.97 35.92 -8.90
N GLU A 7 24.77 36.73 -8.20
CA GLU A 7 25.46 36.30 -6.98
C GLU A 7 24.46 35.95 -5.88
N ALA A 8 24.80 34.98 -5.02
CA ALA A 8 23.92 34.46 -3.96
C ALA A 8 23.35 35.57 -3.04
N GLY A 9 24.19 36.57 -2.68
CA GLY A 9 23.78 37.71 -1.85
C GLY A 9 22.75 38.61 -2.53
N ARG A 10 22.84 38.78 -3.87
CA ARG A 10 21.89 39.57 -4.63
C ARG A 10 20.55 38.84 -4.80
N ALA A 11 20.60 37.50 -5.00
CA ALA A 11 19.40 36.67 -5.03
C ALA A 11 18.61 36.73 -3.71
N LEU A 12 19.31 36.67 -2.56
CA LEU A 12 18.70 36.88 -1.24
C LEU A 12 18.04 38.25 -1.09
N ALA A 13 18.75 39.32 -1.50
CA ALA A 13 18.21 40.68 -1.41
C ALA A 13 16.97 40.89 -2.28
N GLU A 14 16.93 40.33 -3.48
CA GLU A 14 15.81 40.43 -4.42
C GLU A 14 14.55 39.73 -3.87
N LEU A 15 14.74 38.56 -3.28
CA LEU A 15 13.64 37.84 -2.64
C LEU A 15 13.34 38.32 -1.21
N LYS A 16 13.97 39.42 -0.77
CA LYS A 16 13.81 39.97 0.59
C LYS A 16 13.94 38.87 1.67
N SER A 17 14.99 38.04 1.52
CA SER A 17 15.31 36.95 2.43
C SER A 17 16.72 37.15 3.03
N THR A 18 17.08 36.36 4.02
CA THR A 18 18.40 36.36 4.67
C THR A 18 18.96 34.93 4.72
N PRO A 19 20.26 34.75 4.99
CA PRO A 19 20.82 33.41 5.22
C PRO A 19 20.15 32.65 6.39
N ASP A 20 19.55 33.38 7.34
CA ASP A 20 18.77 32.85 8.47
C ASP A 20 17.31 32.53 8.09
N GLY A 21 16.95 32.67 6.80
CA GLY A 21 15.62 32.41 6.27
C GLY A 21 14.60 33.52 6.51
N LEU A 22 13.36 33.24 6.19
CA LEU A 22 12.21 34.12 6.42
C LEU A 22 11.72 33.99 7.88
N THR A 23 10.97 35.01 8.35
CA THR A 23 10.18 34.85 9.58
C THR A 23 8.89 34.08 9.26
N ASP A 24 8.33 33.35 10.25
CA ASP A 24 7.08 32.60 10.07
C ASP A 24 5.91 33.49 9.60
N ALA A 25 5.82 34.72 10.09
CA ALA A 25 4.79 35.67 9.68
C ALA A 25 4.92 36.08 8.20
N GLU A 26 6.14 36.29 7.70
CA GLU A 26 6.38 36.64 6.31
C GLU A 26 6.15 35.40 5.38
N ALA A 27 6.57 34.21 5.82
CA ALA A 27 6.32 32.96 5.12
C ALA A 27 4.81 32.68 4.98
N ALA A 28 4.03 32.84 6.07
CA ALA A 28 2.58 32.68 6.05
C ALA A 28 1.91 33.70 5.11
N ARG A 29 2.37 34.97 5.09
CA ARG A 29 1.87 35.98 4.17
C ARG A 29 2.12 35.59 2.71
N ARG A 30 3.34 35.15 2.39
CA ARG A 30 3.69 34.71 1.01
C ARG A 30 2.92 33.47 0.59
N LEU A 31 2.68 32.54 1.53
CA LEU A 31 1.88 31.34 1.26
C LEU A 31 0.43 31.73 0.91
N ALA A 32 -0.14 32.68 1.62
CA ALA A 32 -1.49 33.19 1.32
C ALA A 32 -1.56 33.94 -0.02
N GLU A 33 -0.47 34.62 -0.42
CA GLU A 33 -0.40 35.39 -1.66
C GLU A 33 -0.09 34.52 -2.90
N LYS A 34 0.86 33.57 -2.79
CA LYS A 34 1.36 32.73 -3.89
C LYS A 34 0.66 31.39 -4.01
N GLY A 35 0.01 30.91 -2.95
CA GLY A 35 -0.57 29.59 -2.85
C GLY A 35 0.46 28.50 -2.48
N PRO A 36 0.00 27.26 -2.27
CA PRO A 36 0.85 26.15 -1.89
C PRO A 36 1.81 25.71 -3.03
N ASN A 37 2.97 25.18 -2.64
CA ASN A 37 3.94 24.61 -3.56
C ASN A 37 3.45 23.23 -4.07
N LYS A 38 2.44 23.26 -4.94
CA LYS A 38 1.85 22.09 -5.62
C LYS A 38 1.81 22.31 -7.12
N LEU A 39 2.07 21.25 -7.86
CA LEU A 39 1.77 21.22 -9.28
C LEU A 39 0.24 21.21 -9.46
N ALA A 40 -0.25 21.84 -10.55
CA ALA A 40 -1.68 21.85 -10.83
C ALA A 40 -2.17 20.39 -10.97
N GLU A 41 -3.01 19.98 -10.05
CA GLU A 41 -3.81 18.77 -10.19
C GLU A 41 -4.79 18.97 -11.36
N GLY A 42 -5.15 17.89 -12.06
CA GLY A 42 -6.18 17.93 -13.09
C GLY A 42 -7.45 18.58 -12.54
N LYS A 43 -8.23 19.26 -13.39
CA LYS A 43 -9.46 19.95 -12.95
C LYS A 43 -10.34 18.98 -12.17
N LYS A 44 -10.53 19.24 -10.89
CA LYS A 44 -11.48 18.47 -10.06
C LYS A 44 -12.86 18.53 -10.71
N VAL A 45 -13.42 17.35 -10.96
CA VAL A 45 -14.78 17.24 -11.51
C VAL A 45 -15.76 17.79 -10.49
N THR A 46 -16.56 18.78 -10.85
CA THR A 46 -17.56 19.35 -9.93
C THR A 46 -18.68 18.34 -9.67
N THR A 47 -19.36 18.44 -8.51
CA THR A 47 -20.51 17.59 -8.17
C THR A 47 -21.58 17.61 -9.27
N LEU A 48 -21.81 18.75 -9.89
CA LEU A 48 -22.75 18.88 -11.01
C LEU A 48 -22.28 18.13 -12.26
N GLN A 49 -20.97 18.23 -12.58
CA GLN A 49 -20.42 17.48 -13.72
C GLN A 49 -20.51 15.96 -13.50
N ARG A 50 -20.24 15.47 -12.28
CA ARG A 50 -20.43 14.07 -11.93
C ARG A 50 -21.89 13.65 -12.08
N PHE A 51 -22.81 14.46 -11.60
CA PHE A 51 -24.23 14.19 -11.76
C PHE A 51 -24.63 14.09 -13.24
N LEU A 52 -24.12 14.98 -14.09
CA LEU A 52 -24.35 14.91 -15.54
C LEU A 52 -23.66 13.71 -16.20
N GLN A 53 -22.49 13.31 -15.71
CA GLN A 53 -21.81 12.08 -16.14
C GLN A 53 -22.62 10.83 -15.79
N GLN A 54 -23.18 10.78 -14.58
CA GLN A 54 -24.08 9.68 -14.18
C GLN A 54 -25.30 9.62 -15.11
N LEU A 55 -25.92 10.76 -15.44
CA LEU A 55 -27.03 10.80 -16.39
C LEU A 55 -26.64 10.42 -17.83
N SER A 56 -25.37 10.43 -18.17
CA SER A 56 -24.83 9.99 -19.46
C SER A 56 -24.50 8.48 -19.50
N ASP A 57 -24.75 7.77 -18.42
CA ASP A 57 -24.61 6.32 -18.37
C ASP A 57 -25.58 5.68 -19.38
N PRO A 58 -25.12 4.71 -20.21
CA PRO A 58 -25.97 4.06 -21.21
C PRO A 58 -27.27 3.48 -20.65
N MET A 59 -27.26 3.02 -19.41
CA MET A 59 -28.43 2.50 -18.71
C MET A 59 -29.46 3.56 -18.42
N ILE A 60 -29.00 4.67 -17.82
CA ILE A 60 -29.88 5.80 -17.50
C ILE A 60 -30.47 6.37 -18.80
N ILE A 61 -29.71 6.39 -19.90
CA ILE A 61 -30.22 6.79 -21.22
C ILE A 61 -31.35 5.84 -21.68
N ILE A 62 -31.19 4.53 -21.55
CA ILE A 62 -32.23 3.55 -21.89
C ILE A 62 -33.49 3.79 -21.06
N LEU A 63 -33.34 4.05 -19.76
CA LEU A 63 -34.48 4.36 -18.87
C LEU A 63 -35.14 5.69 -19.22
N LEU A 64 -34.37 6.71 -19.57
CA LEU A 64 -34.93 7.99 -20.02
C LEU A 64 -35.69 7.82 -21.34
N VAL A 65 -35.21 6.99 -22.27
CA VAL A 65 -35.91 6.61 -23.50
C VAL A 65 -37.18 5.86 -23.17
N ALA A 66 -37.12 4.89 -22.24
CA ALA A 66 -38.31 4.17 -21.79
C ALA A 66 -39.35 5.10 -21.16
N ALA A 67 -38.93 6.03 -20.29
CA ALA A 67 -39.80 7.05 -19.70
C ALA A 67 -40.42 7.95 -20.77
N ALA A 68 -39.65 8.35 -21.79
CA ALA A 68 -40.19 9.15 -22.91
C ALA A 68 -41.23 8.37 -23.74
N VAL A 69 -40.97 7.10 -24.04
CA VAL A 69 -41.90 6.21 -24.76
C VAL A 69 -43.16 6.01 -23.93
N SER A 70 -43.07 5.66 -22.65
CA SER A 70 -44.18 5.52 -21.71
C SER A 70 -44.98 6.83 -21.59
N GLY A 71 -44.31 7.99 -21.55
CA GLY A 71 -44.98 9.29 -21.51
C GLY A 71 -45.77 9.62 -22.78
N VAL A 72 -45.22 9.29 -23.95
CA VAL A 72 -45.93 9.44 -25.22
C VAL A 72 -47.16 8.52 -25.29
N THR A 73 -47.02 7.28 -24.81
CA THR A 73 -48.13 6.31 -24.78
C THR A 73 -49.22 6.76 -23.83
N ALA A 74 -48.87 7.17 -22.60
CA ALA A 74 -49.82 7.67 -21.61
C ALA A 74 -50.58 8.91 -22.13
N ALA A 75 -49.89 9.83 -22.83
CA ALA A 75 -50.52 10.98 -23.46
C ALA A 75 -51.48 10.60 -24.61
N TYR A 76 -51.16 9.53 -25.35
CA TYR A 76 -51.98 9.07 -26.47
C TYR A 76 -53.18 8.21 -26.00
N SER A 77 -52.97 7.28 -25.05
CA SER A 77 -53.97 6.35 -24.53
C SER A 77 -54.83 6.95 -23.39
N GLY A 78 -54.49 8.12 -22.87
CA GLY A 78 -55.17 8.74 -21.73
C GLY A 78 -54.90 8.04 -20.38
N GLU A 79 -53.84 7.26 -20.30
CA GLU A 79 -53.40 6.55 -19.09
C GLU A 79 -52.63 7.46 -18.11
N SER A 80 -52.35 6.93 -16.90
CA SER A 80 -51.66 7.67 -15.87
C SER A 80 -50.16 7.87 -16.22
N PHE A 81 -49.59 9.05 -15.91
CA PHE A 81 -48.18 9.30 -16.01
C PHE A 81 -47.35 8.75 -14.82
N ALA A 82 -47.96 7.90 -13.97
CA ALA A 82 -47.34 7.39 -12.77
C ALA A 82 -46.01 6.67 -13.06
N ASP A 83 -45.96 5.80 -14.08
CA ASP A 83 -44.76 5.06 -14.48
C ASP A 83 -43.63 5.99 -14.91
N VAL A 84 -43.96 7.06 -15.65
CA VAL A 84 -42.94 8.06 -16.06
C VAL A 84 -42.34 8.74 -14.85
N PHE A 85 -43.15 9.16 -13.88
CA PHE A 85 -42.67 9.81 -12.67
C PHE A 85 -41.82 8.87 -11.81
N ILE A 86 -42.23 7.60 -11.71
CA ILE A 86 -41.47 6.59 -10.94
C ILE A 86 -40.12 6.35 -11.58
N ILE A 87 -40.02 6.12 -12.88
CA ILE A 87 -38.78 5.92 -13.61
C ILE A 87 -37.86 7.15 -13.40
N LEU A 88 -38.40 8.36 -13.52
CA LEU A 88 -37.61 9.60 -13.33
C LEU A 88 -37.11 9.76 -11.87
N ILE A 89 -37.95 9.42 -10.88
CA ILE A 89 -37.55 9.46 -9.46
C ILE A 89 -36.46 8.44 -9.20
N VAL A 90 -36.57 7.21 -9.71
CA VAL A 90 -35.53 6.17 -9.54
C VAL A 90 -34.24 6.57 -10.22
N VAL A 91 -34.30 7.11 -11.44
CA VAL A 91 -33.12 7.66 -12.15
C VAL A 91 -32.44 8.76 -11.33
N LEU A 92 -33.22 9.66 -10.73
CA LEU A 92 -32.71 10.73 -9.89
C LEU A 92 -32.03 10.18 -8.63
N ILE A 93 -32.68 9.21 -7.96
CA ILE A 93 -32.11 8.57 -6.74
C ILE A 93 -30.81 7.85 -7.09
N ASN A 94 -30.79 7.09 -8.20
CA ASN A 94 -29.59 6.37 -8.66
C ASN A 94 -28.44 7.34 -8.98
N ALA A 95 -28.70 8.42 -9.71
CA ALA A 95 -27.71 9.43 -10.03
C ALA A 95 -27.15 10.13 -8.78
N VAL A 96 -28.01 10.47 -7.80
CA VAL A 96 -27.59 11.09 -6.53
C VAL A 96 -26.77 10.10 -5.69
N LEU A 97 -27.20 8.84 -5.61
CA LEU A 97 -26.47 7.80 -4.87
C LEU A 97 -25.12 7.52 -5.50
N GLY A 98 -25.03 7.44 -6.84
CA GLY A 98 -23.79 7.28 -7.57
C GLY A 98 -22.79 8.42 -7.29
N VAL A 99 -23.23 9.69 -7.36
CA VAL A 99 -22.42 10.86 -7.01
C VAL A 99 -21.95 10.82 -5.56
N TYR A 100 -22.81 10.43 -4.61
CA TYR A 100 -22.45 10.32 -3.20
C TYR A 100 -21.38 9.24 -2.96
N GLN A 101 -21.53 8.07 -3.57
CA GLN A 101 -20.60 6.95 -3.46
C GLN A 101 -19.22 7.31 -4.06
N GLU A 102 -19.21 7.91 -5.27
CA GLU A 102 -17.99 8.36 -5.95
C GLU A 102 -17.25 9.44 -5.15
N SER A 103 -17.98 10.45 -4.65
CA SER A 103 -17.39 11.50 -3.81
C SER A 103 -16.81 10.97 -2.50
N LYS A 104 -17.44 9.96 -1.90
CA LYS A 104 -16.91 9.32 -0.68
C LYS A 104 -15.63 8.52 -0.96
N ALA A 105 -15.57 7.81 -2.09
CA ALA A 105 -14.38 7.07 -2.50
C ALA A 105 -13.19 8.01 -2.77
N GLU A 106 -13.42 9.11 -3.48
CA GLU A 106 -12.39 10.13 -3.78
C GLU A 106 -11.84 10.78 -2.51
N LYS A 107 -12.70 11.21 -1.59
CA LYS A 107 -12.25 11.80 -0.31
C LYS A 107 -11.39 10.84 0.51
N ALA A 108 -11.65 9.54 0.45
CA ALA A 108 -10.82 8.55 1.13
C ALA A 108 -9.43 8.45 0.48
N ILE A 109 -9.34 8.56 -0.85
CA ILE A 109 -8.07 8.58 -1.60
C ILE A 109 -7.29 9.87 -1.30
N GLU A 110 -7.94 11.05 -1.31
CA GLU A 110 -7.32 12.33 -0.96
C GLU A 110 -6.72 12.31 0.45
N ALA A 111 -7.45 11.80 1.44
CA ALA A 111 -6.96 11.70 2.82
C ALA A 111 -5.70 10.82 2.94
N LEU A 112 -5.54 9.81 2.09
CA LEU A 112 -4.34 8.97 2.03
C LEU A 112 -3.16 9.70 1.41
N GLN A 113 -3.38 10.48 0.36
CA GLN A 113 -2.33 11.29 -0.26
C GLN A 113 -1.79 12.34 0.72
N GLU A 114 -2.64 12.95 1.55
CA GLU A 114 -2.21 13.87 2.62
C GLU A 114 -1.30 13.22 3.67
N MET A 115 -1.49 11.95 3.98
CA MET A 115 -0.64 11.21 4.95
C MET A 115 0.78 10.95 4.42
N THR A 116 1.00 11.01 3.12
CA THR A 116 2.30 10.78 2.46
C THR A 116 2.96 12.07 1.96
N ALA A 117 2.47 13.24 2.37
CA ALA A 117 3.01 14.52 1.97
C ALA A 117 4.50 14.63 2.31
N ALA A 118 5.32 15.00 1.31
CA ALA A 118 6.75 15.20 1.49
C ALA A 118 7.02 16.33 2.48
N THR A 119 8.07 16.20 3.29
CA THR A 119 8.54 17.21 4.23
C THR A 119 9.90 17.78 3.79
N SER A 120 10.16 19.04 4.12
CA SER A 120 11.41 19.72 3.80
C SER A 120 12.02 20.34 5.06
N LYS A 121 13.35 20.29 5.15
CA LYS A 121 14.14 20.95 6.19
C LYS A 121 14.38 22.39 5.76
N VAL A 122 13.83 23.34 6.50
CA VAL A 122 13.87 24.78 6.16
C VAL A 122 14.45 25.59 7.30
N ILE A 123 15.24 26.61 6.97
CA ILE A 123 15.73 27.57 7.95
C ILE A 123 14.74 28.73 8.00
N ARG A 124 14.10 28.96 9.14
CA ARG A 124 13.23 30.10 9.43
C ARG A 124 13.62 30.75 10.75
N GLY A 125 13.84 32.08 10.73
CA GLY A 125 14.27 32.82 11.90
C GLY A 125 15.55 32.29 12.55
N GLY A 126 16.51 31.79 11.75
CA GLY A 126 17.77 31.22 12.20
C GLY A 126 17.68 29.81 12.80
N LYS A 127 16.50 29.17 12.79
CA LYS A 127 16.32 27.80 13.27
C LYS A 127 15.94 26.86 12.12
N GLN A 128 16.50 25.65 12.13
CA GLN A 128 16.07 24.62 11.22
C GLN A 128 14.76 23.99 11.72
N VAL A 129 13.74 24.02 10.89
CA VAL A 129 12.42 23.42 11.14
C VAL A 129 12.06 22.46 10.01
N SER A 130 11.32 21.39 10.31
CA SER A 130 10.74 20.51 9.31
C SER A 130 9.30 20.90 9.09
N LEU A 131 8.93 21.15 7.82
CA LEU A 131 7.56 21.49 7.44
C LEU A 131 7.17 20.73 6.16
N LYS A 132 5.85 20.70 5.87
CA LYS A 132 5.38 20.09 4.62
C LYS A 132 5.95 20.85 3.43
N SER A 133 6.46 20.13 2.43
CA SER A 133 7.04 20.74 1.21
C SER A 133 6.06 21.65 0.47
N GLU A 134 4.77 21.44 0.62
CA GLU A 134 3.72 22.31 0.07
C GLU A 134 3.59 23.67 0.75
N GLU A 135 4.16 23.86 1.95
CA GLU A 135 4.19 25.14 2.70
C GLU A 135 5.40 26.00 2.35
N LEU A 136 6.24 25.55 1.41
CA LEU A 136 7.39 26.30 0.93
C LEU A 136 6.95 27.50 0.09
N VAL A 137 7.67 28.62 0.27
CA VAL A 137 7.44 29.86 -0.46
C VAL A 137 8.74 30.40 -1.06
N PRO A 138 8.69 31.19 -2.15
CA PRO A 138 9.87 31.86 -2.66
C PRO A 138 10.50 32.75 -1.57
N GLY A 139 11.82 32.56 -1.36
CA GLY A 139 12.59 33.20 -0.27
C GLY A 139 12.89 32.30 0.93
N ASP A 140 12.26 31.12 1.05
CA ASP A 140 12.68 30.12 2.05
C ASP A 140 14.08 29.60 1.75
N VAL A 141 14.85 29.26 2.78
CA VAL A 141 16.16 28.61 2.69
C VAL A 141 16.02 27.16 3.08
N VAL A 142 16.13 26.26 2.10
CA VAL A 142 16.01 24.81 2.29
C VAL A 142 17.39 24.18 2.46
N VAL A 143 17.51 23.26 3.41
CA VAL A 143 18.70 22.42 3.60
C VAL A 143 18.48 21.12 2.84
N LEU A 144 19.40 20.77 1.94
CA LEU A 144 19.39 19.54 1.16
C LEU A 144 20.56 18.65 1.53
N GLU A 145 20.30 17.36 1.69
CA GLU A 145 21.29 16.32 1.98
C GLU A 145 21.11 15.15 1.00
N ALA A 146 22.12 14.29 0.89
CA ALA A 146 22.05 13.12 0.03
C ALA A 146 20.82 12.24 0.39
N GLY A 147 19.99 11.96 -0.61
CA GLY A 147 18.73 11.24 -0.47
C GLY A 147 17.48 12.13 -0.43
N ASP A 148 17.63 13.45 -0.30
CA ASP A 148 16.49 14.37 -0.36
C ASP A 148 16.05 14.60 -1.81
N ALA A 149 14.74 14.72 -2.01
CA ALA A 149 14.18 15.28 -3.24
C ALA A 149 14.22 16.81 -3.17
N VAL A 150 14.54 17.46 -4.29
CA VAL A 150 14.49 18.93 -4.39
C VAL A 150 13.01 19.36 -4.43
N PRO A 151 12.50 20.08 -3.41
CA PRO A 151 11.06 20.30 -3.25
C PRO A 151 10.51 21.43 -4.14
N ALA A 152 11.36 22.32 -4.61
CA ALA A 152 11.01 23.48 -5.43
C ALA A 152 12.26 24.00 -6.16
N ASP A 153 12.10 24.89 -7.14
CA ASP A 153 13.23 25.48 -7.85
C ASP A 153 13.96 26.47 -6.94
N GLY A 154 15.29 26.40 -6.93
CA GLY A 154 16.09 27.25 -6.05
C GLY A 154 17.48 27.54 -6.53
N ARG A 155 18.07 28.62 -5.98
CA ARG A 155 19.43 29.07 -6.18
C ARG A 155 20.34 28.51 -5.09
N ILE A 156 21.44 27.84 -5.45
CA ILE A 156 22.40 27.28 -4.48
C ILE A 156 23.10 28.43 -3.75
N LEU A 157 22.99 28.46 -2.42
CA LEU A 157 23.68 29.38 -1.52
C LEU A 157 24.98 28.80 -0.99
N GLU A 158 24.97 27.49 -0.63
CA GLU A 158 26.12 26.75 -0.12
C GLU A 158 26.14 25.36 -0.74
N SER A 159 27.34 24.85 -1.03
CA SER A 159 27.55 23.51 -1.59
C SER A 159 28.77 22.87 -0.92
N ALA A 160 28.54 21.79 -0.19
CA ALA A 160 29.57 20.89 0.32
C ALA A 160 29.55 19.61 -0.52
N SER A 161 30.21 19.64 -1.68
CA SER A 161 30.27 18.54 -2.66
C SER A 161 28.88 18.10 -3.13
N LEU A 162 27.91 19.03 -3.22
CA LEU A 162 26.53 18.73 -3.58
C LEU A 162 26.45 18.27 -5.04
N LYS A 163 25.85 17.08 -5.26
CA LYS A 163 25.56 16.52 -6.58
C LYS A 163 24.09 16.21 -6.68
N ILE A 164 23.46 16.69 -7.76
CA ILE A 164 22.03 16.51 -8.01
C ILE A 164 21.83 15.79 -9.34
N GLU A 165 21.01 14.73 -9.32
CA GLU A 165 20.54 14.06 -10.53
C GLU A 165 19.32 14.78 -11.06
N GLU A 166 19.40 15.27 -12.29
CA GLU A 166 18.37 16.10 -12.93
C GLU A 166 17.74 15.40 -14.15
N ALA A 167 17.82 14.06 -14.19
CA ALA A 167 17.35 13.26 -15.33
C ALA A 167 15.89 13.52 -15.72
N ALA A 168 15.03 13.82 -14.75
CA ALA A 168 13.62 14.12 -14.98
C ALA A 168 13.38 15.37 -15.84
N LEU A 169 14.34 16.31 -15.83
CA LEU A 169 14.25 17.58 -16.56
C LEU A 169 15.19 17.65 -17.76
N THR A 170 16.38 17.07 -17.65
CA THR A 170 17.42 17.16 -18.67
C THR A 170 17.53 15.93 -19.56
N GLY A 171 16.99 14.80 -19.11
CA GLY A 171 17.15 13.48 -19.74
C GLY A 171 18.51 12.82 -19.50
N GLU A 172 19.44 13.48 -18.78
CA GLU A 172 20.77 12.97 -18.49
C GLU A 172 20.84 12.37 -17.08
N SER A 173 21.20 11.09 -16.97
CA SER A 173 21.28 10.37 -15.69
C SER A 173 22.58 10.61 -14.91
N VAL A 174 23.52 11.40 -15.46
CA VAL A 174 24.78 11.68 -14.77
C VAL A 174 24.58 12.82 -13.77
N PRO A 175 24.87 12.61 -12.46
CA PRO A 175 24.70 13.66 -11.45
C PRO A 175 25.54 14.91 -11.71
N VAL A 176 24.92 16.07 -11.62
CA VAL A 176 25.57 17.37 -11.85
C VAL A 176 26.19 17.90 -10.57
N ASN A 177 27.48 18.25 -10.61
CA ASN A 177 28.13 18.95 -9.50
C ASN A 177 27.58 20.37 -9.37
N LYS A 178 27.07 20.75 -8.20
CA LYS A 178 26.50 22.06 -7.95
C LYS A 178 27.51 23.04 -7.41
N VAL A 179 27.49 24.25 -7.96
CA VAL A 179 28.41 25.37 -7.65
C VAL A 179 27.64 26.57 -7.10
N VAL A 180 28.33 27.45 -6.38
CA VAL A 180 27.73 28.68 -5.81
C VAL A 180 27.91 29.89 -6.70
N SER A 181 28.95 29.94 -7.54
CA SER A 181 29.29 31.11 -8.37
C SER A 181 28.19 31.49 -9.37
N ALA A 182 28.04 32.76 -9.68
CA ALA A 182 27.14 33.23 -10.74
C ALA A 182 27.64 32.72 -12.11
N LEU A 183 26.70 32.39 -13.00
CA LEU A 183 27.00 31.95 -14.36
C LEU A 183 26.99 33.13 -15.32
N GLY A 184 28.02 33.26 -16.13
CA GLY A 184 28.07 34.28 -17.20
C GLY A 184 27.17 33.92 -18.38
N LEU A 185 26.69 34.91 -19.12
CA LEU A 185 25.99 34.71 -20.39
C LEU A 185 27.06 34.67 -21.50
N ASP A 186 27.28 33.54 -22.15
CA ASP A 186 28.12 33.42 -23.32
C ASP A 186 27.44 34.04 -24.53
N ASP A 187 28.07 35.08 -25.14
CA ASP A 187 27.60 35.80 -26.33
C ASP A 187 26.14 36.29 -26.25
N GLY A 188 25.62 36.60 -25.05
CA GLY A 188 24.23 37.06 -24.86
C GLY A 188 23.16 35.99 -25.02
N LYS A 189 23.55 34.71 -25.22
CA LYS A 189 22.64 33.56 -25.25
C LYS A 189 22.32 33.06 -23.83
N ASP A 190 21.09 32.59 -23.69
CA ASP A 190 20.62 32.02 -22.41
C ASP A 190 21.36 30.71 -22.09
N VAL A 191 21.64 30.44 -20.77
CA VAL A 191 22.25 29.21 -20.36
C VAL A 191 21.20 28.07 -20.42
N PRO A 192 21.47 26.99 -21.15
CA PRO A 192 20.58 25.81 -21.17
C PRO A 192 20.29 25.27 -19.76
N LEU A 193 19.13 24.67 -19.57
CA LEU A 193 18.69 24.20 -18.25
C LEU A 193 19.68 23.26 -17.58
N GLY A 194 20.23 22.29 -18.31
CA GLY A 194 21.22 21.32 -17.80
C GLY A 194 22.58 21.93 -17.43
N ASP A 195 22.92 23.11 -17.96
CA ASP A 195 24.16 23.81 -17.69
C ASP A 195 24.07 24.80 -16.52
N ARG A 196 22.88 25.02 -15.96
CA ARG A 196 22.67 25.92 -14.81
C ARG A 196 23.11 25.26 -13.50
N LYS A 197 24.41 25.02 -13.36
CA LYS A 197 25.02 24.27 -12.24
C LYS A 197 24.85 24.92 -10.86
N ASN A 198 24.41 26.16 -10.79
CA ASN A 198 24.15 26.89 -9.55
C ASN A 198 22.67 26.97 -9.17
N MET A 199 21.82 26.19 -9.85
CA MET A 199 20.39 26.03 -9.56
C MET A 199 20.08 24.60 -9.15
N ALA A 200 19.02 24.41 -8.38
CA ALA A 200 18.40 23.13 -8.09
C ALA A 200 16.93 23.17 -8.55
N TYR A 201 16.42 22.10 -9.11
CA TYR A 201 15.11 22.07 -9.74
C TYR A 201 14.19 21.06 -9.07
N MET A 202 12.90 21.42 -8.94
CA MET A 202 11.86 20.57 -8.41
C MET A 202 11.81 19.21 -9.12
N GLY A 203 11.71 18.13 -8.33
CA GLY A 203 11.64 16.76 -8.84
C GLY A 203 12.99 16.11 -9.15
N SER A 204 14.11 16.86 -8.95
CA SER A 204 15.47 16.31 -8.99
C SER A 204 15.85 15.68 -7.65
N THR A 205 16.91 14.87 -7.64
CA THR A 205 17.35 14.10 -6.48
C THR A 205 18.76 14.46 -6.07
N VAL A 206 18.99 14.70 -4.78
CA VAL A 206 20.33 14.87 -4.21
C VAL A 206 20.98 13.50 -4.04
N VAL A 207 22.05 13.20 -4.79
CA VAL A 207 22.71 11.89 -4.74
C VAL A 207 23.99 11.90 -3.89
N TYR A 208 24.57 13.08 -3.65
CA TYR A 208 25.79 13.18 -2.84
C TYR A 208 25.96 14.58 -2.23
N GLY A 209 26.57 14.66 -1.05
CA GLY A 209 26.90 15.90 -0.38
C GLY A 209 25.71 16.57 0.30
N ARG A 210 25.90 17.86 0.65
CA ARG A 210 24.87 18.70 1.27
C ARG A 210 24.97 20.13 0.79
N GLY A 211 23.88 20.90 0.89
CA GLY A 211 23.86 22.30 0.51
C GLY A 211 22.68 23.07 1.06
N ARG A 212 22.74 24.40 0.92
CA ARG A 212 21.61 25.30 1.21
C ARG A 212 21.12 25.91 -0.09
N VAL A 213 19.80 25.96 -0.25
CA VAL A 213 19.14 26.40 -1.47
C VAL A 213 18.10 27.47 -1.13
N LEU A 214 18.20 28.63 -1.75
CA LEU A 214 17.19 29.69 -1.68
C LEU A 214 16.08 29.37 -2.69
N ILE A 215 14.86 29.14 -2.24
CA ILE A 215 13.72 28.88 -3.11
C ILE A 215 13.39 30.10 -3.94
N THR A 216 13.38 29.96 -5.27
CA THR A 216 13.14 31.02 -6.24
C THR A 216 11.80 30.89 -6.96
N GLY A 217 11.26 29.66 -7.06
CA GLY A 217 9.96 29.37 -7.68
C GLY A 217 9.31 28.16 -7.06
N THR A 218 7.97 28.18 -6.91
CA THR A 218 7.17 27.12 -6.29
C THR A 218 6.03 26.71 -7.20
N GLY A 219 5.56 25.47 -7.08
CA GLY A 219 4.39 24.94 -7.80
C GLY A 219 4.50 25.07 -9.33
N MET A 220 3.52 25.72 -9.93
CA MET A 220 3.45 25.90 -11.39
C MET A 220 4.49 26.89 -11.93
N ASP A 221 5.13 27.69 -11.08
CA ASP A 221 6.19 28.61 -11.48
C ASP A 221 7.57 27.91 -11.60
N THR A 222 7.68 26.63 -11.19
CA THR A 222 8.88 25.81 -11.36
C THR A 222 9.06 25.34 -12.82
N GLU A 223 10.28 24.91 -13.19
CA GLU A 223 10.53 24.32 -14.51
C GLU A 223 9.70 23.02 -14.70
N MET A 224 9.57 22.21 -13.65
CA MET A 224 8.68 21.04 -13.66
C MET A 224 7.21 21.46 -13.81
N GLY A 225 6.79 22.55 -13.16
CA GLY A 225 5.41 23.08 -13.26
C GLY A 225 5.05 23.51 -14.69
N LYS A 226 5.98 24.10 -15.41
CA LYS A 226 5.79 24.47 -16.83
C LYS A 226 5.59 23.25 -17.72
N ILE A 227 6.29 22.13 -17.44
CA ILE A 227 6.14 20.85 -18.14
C ILE A 227 4.82 20.17 -17.74
N ALA A 228 4.49 20.15 -16.45
CA ALA A 228 3.27 19.54 -15.92
C ALA A 228 2.00 20.19 -16.49
N GLY A 229 2.01 21.50 -16.72
CA GLY A 229 0.91 22.19 -17.38
C GLY A 229 0.60 21.68 -18.79
N ALA A 230 1.59 21.13 -19.50
CA ALA A 230 1.42 20.48 -20.80
C ALA A 230 0.98 19.00 -20.68
N LEU A 231 1.27 18.35 -19.55
CA LEU A 231 1.00 16.92 -19.28
C LEU A 231 -0.25 16.67 -18.42
N ALA A 232 -0.89 17.70 -17.87
CA ALA A 232 -2.05 17.61 -16.95
C ALA A 232 -3.32 16.94 -17.54
N GLN A 233 -3.23 16.30 -18.72
CA GLN A 233 -4.29 15.52 -19.36
C GLN A 233 -4.06 14.00 -19.31
N ALA A 234 -3.01 13.52 -18.64
CA ALA A 234 -2.78 12.08 -18.47
C ALA A 234 -3.66 11.57 -17.32
N GLU A 235 -4.68 10.79 -17.66
CA GLU A 235 -5.55 10.11 -16.71
C GLU A 235 -4.75 9.17 -15.80
N GLU A 236 -5.08 9.12 -14.49
CA GLU A 236 -4.57 8.11 -13.58
C GLU A 236 -4.91 6.70 -14.11
N GLY A 237 -3.93 5.82 -14.19
CA GLY A 237 -4.08 4.49 -14.77
C GLY A 237 -5.06 3.62 -13.97
N GLN A 238 -6.07 3.06 -14.62
CA GLN A 238 -6.99 2.09 -14.03
C GLN A 238 -6.26 0.83 -13.55
N THR A 239 -6.71 0.24 -12.43
CA THR A 239 -6.17 -1.02 -11.93
C THR A 239 -6.42 -2.18 -12.93
N PRO A 240 -5.60 -3.25 -12.93
CA PRO A 240 -5.85 -4.43 -13.76
C PRO A 240 -7.26 -5.00 -13.57
N LEU A 241 -7.76 -5.02 -12.33
CA LEU A 241 -9.12 -5.45 -12.00
C LEU A 241 -10.18 -4.54 -12.61
N GLN A 242 -10.03 -3.21 -12.52
CA GLN A 242 -10.93 -2.25 -13.14
C GLN A 242 -10.98 -2.41 -14.67
N LYS A 243 -9.83 -2.63 -15.31
CA LYS A 243 -9.76 -2.92 -16.76
C LYS A 243 -10.48 -4.23 -17.12
N LYS A 244 -10.27 -5.31 -16.34
CA LYS A 244 -10.97 -6.59 -16.54
C LYS A 244 -12.49 -6.43 -16.32
N LEU A 245 -12.92 -5.65 -15.34
CA LEU A 245 -14.32 -5.35 -15.08
C LEU A 245 -14.95 -4.54 -16.21
N ALA A 246 -14.27 -3.52 -16.73
CA ALA A 246 -14.75 -2.75 -17.88
C ALA A 246 -14.89 -3.63 -19.14
N GLN A 247 -13.97 -4.55 -19.38
CA GLN A 247 -14.08 -5.54 -20.46
C GLN A 247 -15.27 -6.48 -20.25
N LEU A 248 -15.48 -6.95 -19.00
CA LEU A 248 -16.62 -7.79 -18.64
C LEU A 248 -17.95 -7.06 -18.87
N SER A 249 -18.08 -5.83 -18.38
CA SER A 249 -19.26 -5.00 -18.58
C SER A 249 -19.57 -4.83 -20.07
N LYS A 250 -18.55 -4.60 -20.90
CA LYS A 250 -18.72 -4.49 -22.35
C LYS A 250 -19.22 -5.80 -22.99
N ILE A 251 -18.67 -6.94 -22.58
CA ILE A 251 -19.13 -8.28 -23.09
C ILE A 251 -20.57 -8.52 -22.64
N LEU A 252 -20.90 -8.25 -21.39
CA LEU A 252 -22.27 -8.39 -20.87
C LEU A 252 -23.25 -7.47 -21.62
N SER A 253 -22.90 -6.22 -21.86
CA SER A 253 -23.73 -5.28 -22.62
C SER A 253 -24.07 -5.80 -24.02
N TRP A 254 -23.09 -6.34 -24.75
CA TRP A 254 -23.35 -6.94 -26.09
C TRP A 254 -24.22 -8.19 -26.01
N LEU A 255 -24.00 -9.06 -25.02
CA LEU A 255 -24.82 -10.26 -24.79
C LEU A 255 -26.28 -9.87 -24.52
N VAL A 256 -26.48 -8.91 -23.62
CA VAL A 256 -27.78 -8.39 -23.24
C VAL A 256 -28.50 -7.77 -24.44
N LEU A 257 -27.81 -6.91 -25.21
CA LEU A 257 -28.38 -6.34 -26.41
C LEU A 257 -28.86 -7.44 -27.40
N GLY A 258 -28.06 -8.51 -27.55
CA GLY A 258 -28.47 -9.65 -28.37
C GLY A 258 -29.72 -10.36 -27.85
N ILE A 259 -29.81 -10.58 -26.53
CA ILE A 259 -31.00 -11.18 -25.89
C ILE A 259 -32.21 -10.27 -26.01
N CYS A 260 -32.07 -8.96 -25.79
CA CYS A 260 -33.17 -7.99 -25.95
C CYS A 260 -33.72 -7.97 -27.37
N VAL A 261 -32.85 -7.93 -28.38
CA VAL A 261 -33.27 -7.99 -29.80
C VAL A 261 -33.94 -9.30 -30.10
N PHE A 262 -33.44 -10.44 -29.58
CA PHE A 262 -34.06 -11.74 -29.75
C PHE A 262 -35.45 -11.78 -29.13
N ILE A 263 -35.62 -11.37 -27.87
CA ILE A 263 -36.89 -11.35 -27.16
C ILE A 263 -37.91 -10.40 -27.85
N PHE A 264 -37.45 -9.22 -28.25
CA PHE A 264 -38.30 -8.27 -28.98
C PHE A 264 -38.81 -8.89 -30.26
N ALA A 265 -37.96 -9.46 -31.09
CA ALA A 265 -38.34 -10.12 -32.35
C ALA A 265 -39.23 -11.34 -32.10
N PHE A 266 -38.87 -12.19 -31.11
CA PHE A 266 -39.65 -13.39 -30.76
C PHE A 266 -41.06 -13.02 -30.28
N SER A 267 -41.18 -12.05 -29.36
CA SER A 267 -42.48 -11.65 -28.81
C SER A 267 -43.35 -11.00 -29.89
N LEU A 268 -42.76 -10.21 -30.79
CA LEU A 268 -43.49 -9.60 -31.91
C LEU A 268 -43.99 -10.65 -32.90
N ILE A 269 -43.19 -11.68 -33.24
CA ILE A 269 -43.59 -12.79 -34.10
C ILE A 269 -44.67 -13.62 -33.44
N LYS A 270 -44.55 -13.91 -32.13
CA LYS A 270 -45.54 -14.69 -31.35
C LYS A 270 -46.90 -13.96 -31.27
N ALA A 271 -46.88 -12.64 -31.10
CA ALA A 271 -48.09 -11.83 -31.06
C ALA A 271 -48.84 -11.84 -32.40
N GLY A 272 -48.09 -11.96 -33.55
CA GLY A 272 -48.71 -12.01 -34.89
C GLY A 272 -49.40 -10.71 -35.29
N ASP A 273 -49.30 -9.68 -34.49
CA ASP A 273 -49.93 -8.37 -34.66
C ASP A 273 -48.88 -7.28 -34.56
N PHE A 274 -48.97 -6.29 -35.45
CA PHE A 274 -48.00 -5.19 -35.56
C PHE A 274 -48.63 -3.82 -35.19
N HIS A 275 -49.76 -3.85 -34.42
CA HIS A 275 -50.30 -2.62 -33.89
C HIS A 275 -49.32 -1.93 -32.91
N LEU A 276 -49.43 -0.61 -32.83
CA LEU A 276 -48.51 0.22 -32.06
C LEU A 276 -48.44 -0.21 -30.60
N ASP A 277 -49.58 -0.58 -29.99
CA ASP A 277 -49.66 -0.99 -28.59
C ASP A 277 -48.88 -2.30 -28.33
N VAL A 278 -48.91 -3.26 -29.26
CA VAL A 278 -48.16 -4.52 -29.17
C VAL A 278 -46.68 -4.27 -29.33
N ILE A 279 -46.29 -3.35 -30.22
CA ILE A 279 -44.88 -2.98 -30.40
C ILE A 279 -44.35 -2.32 -29.12
N ILE A 280 -45.11 -1.39 -28.51
CA ILE A 280 -44.73 -0.69 -27.29
C ILE A 280 -44.61 -1.66 -26.10
N SER A 281 -45.61 -2.51 -25.87
CA SER A 281 -45.59 -3.51 -24.78
C SER A 281 -44.39 -4.47 -24.92
N THR A 282 -44.11 -4.94 -26.11
CA THR A 282 -42.98 -5.80 -26.43
C THR A 282 -41.63 -5.05 -26.24
N PHE A 283 -41.59 -3.78 -26.61
CA PHE A 283 -40.41 -2.93 -26.35
C PHE A 283 -40.17 -2.74 -24.85
N MET A 284 -41.23 -2.53 -24.04
CA MET A 284 -41.07 -2.41 -22.58
C MET A 284 -40.54 -3.70 -21.92
N VAL A 285 -40.95 -4.88 -22.43
CA VAL A 285 -40.36 -6.17 -21.98
C VAL A 285 -38.86 -6.24 -22.31
N ALA A 286 -38.47 -5.81 -23.52
CA ALA A 286 -37.04 -5.77 -23.89
C ALA A 286 -36.25 -4.76 -23.04
N VAL A 287 -36.88 -3.63 -22.68
CA VAL A 287 -36.27 -2.66 -21.75
C VAL A 287 -36.15 -3.25 -20.33
N SER A 288 -37.18 -3.95 -19.83
CA SER A 288 -37.07 -4.66 -18.53
C SER A 288 -35.91 -5.60 -18.51
N LEU A 289 -35.71 -6.38 -19.56
CA LEU A 289 -34.61 -7.32 -19.72
C LEU A 289 -33.28 -6.61 -19.78
N ALA A 290 -33.18 -5.47 -20.45
CA ALA A 290 -31.96 -4.66 -20.50
C ALA A 290 -31.57 -4.12 -19.11
N VAL A 291 -32.56 -3.65 -18.35
CA VAL A 291 -32.38 -3.15 -16.98
C VAL A 291 -31.90 -4.27 -16.05
N ALA A 292 -32.54 -5.43 -16.08
CA ALA A 292 -32.19 -6.61 -15.28
C ALA A 292 -30.73 -7.09 -15.52
N ALA A 293 -30.23 -6.91 -16.72
CA ALA A 293 -29.00 -7.58 -17.15
C ALA A 293 -27.71 -6.85 -16.86
N ILE A 294 -27.74 -5.59 -16.48
CA ILE A 294 -26.54 -4.80 -16.24
C ILE A 294 -26.35 -4.59 -14.75
N PRO A 295 -25.22 -5.09 -14.18
CA PRO A 295 -24.95 -4.94 -12.76
C PRO A 295 -24.59 -3.48 -12.43
N GLU A 296 -25.61 -2.70 -12.09
CA GLU A 296 -25.44 -1.33 -11.61
C GLU A 296 -24.56 -1.36 -10.33
N GLY A 297 -23.66 -0.42 -10.22
CA GLY A 297 -22.83 -0.30 -9.04
C GLY A 297 -21.64 -1.26 -8.93
N LEU A 298 -21.41 -2.21 -9.87
CA LEU A 298 -20.28 -3.15 -9.79
C LEU A 298 -18.93 -2.44 -9.68
N ALA A 299 -18.68 -1.48 -10.55
CA ALA A 299 -17.43 -0.69 -10.53
C ALA A 299 -17.33 0.16 -9.25
N THR A 300 -18.45 0.74 -8.83
CA THR A 300 -18.54 1.58 -7.62
C THR A 300 -18.29 0.76 -6.35
N VAL A 301 -18.88 -0.42 -6.22
CA VAL A 301 -18.66 -1.33 -5.08
C VAL A 301 -17.18 -1.72 -5.00
N VAL A 302 -16.55 -2.08 -6.13
CA VAL A 302 -15.12 -2.42 -6.17
C VAL A 302 -14.26 -1.24 -5.72
N THR A 303 -14.53 -0.04 -6.20
CA THR A 303 -13.77 1.16 -5.82
C THR A 303 -13.93 1.49 -4.33
N ILE A 304 -15.13 1.37 -3.77
CA ILE A 304 -15.39 1.59 -2.34
C ILE A 304 -14.66 0.53 -1.49
N VAL A 305 -14.72 -0.75 -1.89
CA VAL A 305 -14.05 -1.83 -1.16
C VAL A 305 -12.53 -1.65 -1.16
N LEU A 306 -11.95 -1.27 -2.32
CA LEU A 306 -10.53 -0.92 -2.42
C LEU A 306 -10.19 0.27 -1.51
N SER A 307 -10.97 1.34 -1.53
CA SER A 307 -10.75 2.54 -0.71
C SER A 307 -10.79 2.25 0.80
N ILE A 308 -11.77 1.46 1.25
CA ILE A 308 -11.87 1.03 2.65
C ILE A 308 -10.68 0.14 3.02
N GLY A 309 -10.28 -0.77 2.13
CA GLY A 309 -9.14 -1.65 2.32
C GLY A 309 -7.84 -0.87 2.47
N VAL A 310 -7.58 0.11 1.60
CA VAL A 310 -6.41 1.00 1.68
C VAL A 310 -6.41 1.80 2.99
N THR A 311 -7.58 2.31 3.42
CA THR A 311 -7.71 2.99 4.72
C THR A 311 -7.35 2.06 5.89
N ASN A 312 -7.73 0.79 5.82
CA ASN A 312 -7.39 -0.19 6.85
C ASN A 312 -5.90 -0.56 6.84
N MET A 313 -5.27 -0.66 5.65
CA MET A 313 -3.82 -0.87 5.51
C MET A 313 -3.05 0.30 6.12
N SER A 314 -3.45 1.55 5.84
CA SER A 314 -2.83 2.75 6.40
C SER A 314 -2.92 2.80 7.93
N LYS A 315 -4.05 2.41 8.53
CA LYS A 315 -4.19 2.30 9.99
C LYS A 315 -3.27 1.25 10.63
N ARG A 316 -2.72 0.34 9.81
CA ARG A 316 -1.75 -0.69 10.20
C ARG A 316 -0.35 -0.38 9.67
N ASN A 317 -0.01 0.90 9.50
CA ASN A 317 1.30 1.41 9.07
C ASN A 317 1.70 1.06 7.61
N ALA A 318 0.82 0.47 6.81
CA ALA A 318 1.07 0.22 5.39
C ALA A 318 0.37 1.30 4.54
N VAL A 319 1.10 2.33 4.15
CA VAL A 319 0.56 3.46 3.40
C VAL A 319 0.67 3.18 1.90
N ILE A 320 -0.46 2.94 1.26
CA ILE A 320 -0.54 2.65 -0.18
C ILE A 320 -0.49 3.97 -0.96
N ARG A 321 0.41 4.06 -1.92
CA ARG A 321 0.55 5.21 -2.83
C ARG A 321 -0.13 5.00 -4.18
N ARG A 322 -0.24 3.73 -4.63
CA ARG A 322 -0.91 3.37 -5.88
C ARG A 322 -1.93 2.28 -5.62
N LEU A 323 -3.17 2.49 -6.01
CA LEU A 323 -4.27 1.51 -5.80
C LEU A 323 -3.99 0.16 -6.47
N THR A 324 -3.22 0.15 -7.57
CA THR A 324 -2.80 -1.08 -8.26
C THR A 324 -2.01 -2.02 -7.36
N ALA A 325 -1.25 -1.48 -6.40
CA ALA A 325 -0.44 -2.26 -5.47
C ALA A 325 -1.28 -3.16 -4.56
N VAL A 326 -2.49 -2.77 -4.20
CA VAL A 326 -3.38 -3.54 -3.31
C VAL A 326 -3.71 -4.91 -3.91
N GLU A 327 -4.04 -4.94 -5.21
CA GLU A 327 -4.34 -6.18 -5.91
C GLU A 327 -3.08 -7.05 -6.05
N THR A 328 -1.95 -6.42 -6.41
CA THR A 328 -0.68 -7.10 -6.62
C THR A 328 -0.11 -7.67 -5.32
N LEU A 329 -0.25 -6.95 -4.18
CA LEU A 329 0.13 -7.43 -2.85
C LEU A 329 -0.54 -8.75 -2.50
N GLY A 330 -1.84 -8.89 -2.76
CA GLY A 330 -2.57 -10.14 -2.54
C GLY A 330 -2.06 -11.33 -3.39
N CYS A 331 -1.30 -11.05 -4.46
CA CYS A 331 -0.69 -12.05 -5.34
C CYS A 331 0.81 -12.28 -5.05
N ALA A 332 1.42 -11.57 -4.11
CA ALA A 332 2.85 -11.64 -3.84
C ALA A 332 3.29 -13.09 -3.55
N GLN A 333 4.35 -13.51 -4.23
CA GLN A 333 4.94 -14.86 -4.15
C GLN A 333 6.37 -14.81 -3.61
N VAL A 334 7.06 -13.69 -3.82
CA VAL A 334 8.43 -13.46 -3.37
C VAL A 334 8.49 -12.08 -2.72
N ILE A 335 9.09 -11.98 -1.54
CA ILE A 335 9.36 -10.72 -0.86
C ILE A 335 10.86 -10.60 -0.66
N CYS A 336 11.51 -9.75 -1.46
CA CYS A 336 12.91 -9.39 -1.33
C CYS A 336 13.03 -8.25 -0.31
N SER A 337 13.65 -8.52 0.81
CA SER A 337 13.82 -7.55 1.90
C SER A 337 15.28 -7.18 2.09
N ASP A 338 15.56 -5.89 2.21
CA ASP A 338 16.82 -5.47 2.79
C ASP A 338 16.87 -5.91 4.26
N LYS A 339 18.07 -6.23 4.75
CA LYS A 339 18.25 -6.67 6.14
C LYS A 339 18.08 -5.51 7.12
N THR A 340 18.87 -4.42 6.89
CA THR A 340 19.04 -3.33 7.85
C THR A 340 17.77 -2.48 7.92
N GLY A 341 17.31 -2.19 9.13
CA GLY A 341 16.14 -1.35 9.37
C GLY A 341 14.79 -2.04 9.11
N THR A 342 14.74 -3.08 8.25
CA THR A 342 13.51 -3.80 7.90
C THR A 342 13.36 -5.10 8.70
N LEU A 343 14.34 -5.99 8.61
CA LEU A 343 14.38 -7.24 9.38
C LEU A 343 14.99 -7.01 10.78
N THR A 344 15.84 -6.01 10.90
CA THR A 344 16.52 -5.59 12.11
C THR A 344 16.07 -4.20 12.56
N GLN A 345 16.44 -3.80 13.78
CA GLN A 345 15.98 -2.54 14.40
C GLN A 345 16.72 -1.30 13.91
N ASN A 346 17.77 -1.44 13.10
CA ASN A 346 18.72 -0.38 12.72
C ASN A 346 19.31 0.34 13.95
N LYS A 347 19.51 -0.41 15.04
CA LYS A 347 20.03 0.09 16.32
C LYS A 347 21.10 -0.88 16.80
N MET A 348 22.36 -0.52 16.63
CA MET A 348 23.46 -1.32 17.19
C MET A 348 23.28 -1.43 18.71
N THR A 349 23.45 -2.64 19.23
CA THR A 349 23.32 -2.93 20.67
C THR A 349 24.43 -3.86 21.13
N VAL A 350 25.08 -3.54 22.25
CA VAL A 350 26.05 -4.44 22.89
C VAL A 350 25.28 -5.58 23.54
N VAL A 351 25.55 -6.81 23.10
CA VAL A 351 24.86 -8.03 23.57
C VAL A 351 25.77 -9.00 24.34
N GLU A 352 27.08 -8.83 24.18
CA GLU A 352 28.08 -9.67 24.85
C GLU A 352 29.34 -8.85 25.19
N HIS A 353 29.96 -9.10 26.31
CA HIS A 353 31.24 -8.48 26.69
C HIS A 353 32.21 -9.49 27.29
N VAL A 354 33.47 -9.19 27.23
CA VAL A 354 34.58 -9.90 27.87
C VAL A 354 35.44 -8.91 28.64
N GLY A 355 35.76 -9.16 29.90
CA GLY A 355 36.43 -8.27 30.80
C GLY A 355 35.55 -7.76 31.93
N GLU A 356 36.07 -6.92 32.80
CA GLU A 356 35.30 -6.31 33.88
C GLU A 356 34.33 -5.25 33.34
N GLU A 357 33.08 -5.39 33.69
CA GLU A 357 32.00 -4.63 33.06
C GLU A 357 32.11 -3.11 33.29
N GLU A 358 32.36 -2.66 34.53
CA GLU A 358 32.42 -1.23 34.84
C GLU A 358 33.61 -0.49 34.17
N PRO A 359 34.87 -0.97 34.25
CA PRO A 359 35.98 -0.34 33.56
C PRO A 359 35.86 -0.34 32.04
N LEU A 360 35.29 -1.45 31.48
CA LEU A 360 35.07 -1.59 30.05
C LEU A 360 33.99 -0.61 29.56
N ALA A 361 32.86 -0.55 30.23
CA ALA A 361 31.75 0.35 29.90
C ALA A 361 32.15 1.83 29.99
N ARG A 362 32.92 2.20 31.03
CA ARG A 362 33.50 3.53 31.23
C ARG A 362 34.41 3.91 30.07
N ALA A 363 35.35 3.04 29.71
CA ALA A 363 36.30 3.27 28.60
C ALA A 363 35.56 3.44 27.28
N MET A 364 34.61 2.55 26.99
CA MET A 364 33.83 2.59 25.75
C MET A 364 32.98 3.84 25.64
N SER A 365 32.35 4.32 26.73
CA SER A 365 31.53 5.53 26.74
C SER A 365 32.35 6.80 26.61
N LEU A 366 33.44 6.96 27.38
CA LEU A 366 34.30 8.15 27.36
C LEU A 366 35.12 8.27 26.06
N CYS A 367 35.52 7.12 25.46
CA CYS A 367 36.20 7.11 24.16
C CYS A 367 35.18 7.05 23.01
N SER A 368 34.12 7.86 23.06
CA SER A 368 33.07 7.98 22.04
C SER A 368 32.64 9.43 21.88
N ASP A 369 32.22 9.81 20.66
CA ASP A 369 31.74 11.16 20.33
C ASP A 369 30.21 11.29 20.41
N ALA A 370 29.46 10.17 20.46
CA ALA A 370 28.02 10.15 20.63
C ALA A 370 27.62 10.87 21.95
N LYS A 371 26.54 11.66 21.89
CA LYS A 371 26.04 12.49 23.00
C LYS A 371 24.78 11.86 23.61
N PRO A 372 24.52 12.08 24.92
CA PRO A 372 23.22 11.72 25.51
C PRO A 372 22.09 12.49 24.82
N GLY A 373 21.07 11.80 24.31
CA GLY A 373 19.88 12.42 23.73
C GLY A 373 18.79 12.69 24.76
N GLU A 374 17.80 13.51 24.40
CA GLU A 374 16.70 13.93 25.29
C GLU A 374 15.80 12.74 25.72
N ASN A 375 15.71 11.71 24.92
CA ASN A 375 14.86 10.52 25.15
C ASN A 375 15.56 9.40 25.93
N GLY A 376 16.79 9.64 26.45
CA GLY A 376 17.57 8.65 27.19
C GLY A 376 18.46 7.74 26.34
N ASP A 377 18.28 7.70 25.04
CA ASP A 377 19.18 7.03 24.07
C ASP A 377 20.25 8.02 23.58
N ALA A 378 21.44 7.51 23.28
CA ALA A 378 22.54 8.34 22.75
C ALA A 378 22.28 8.73 21.28
N GLU A 379 22.75 9.91 20.88
CA GLU A 379 22.68 10.45 19.53
C GLU A 379 24.09 10.58 18.93
N GLY A 380 24.29 10.08 17.72
CA GLY A 380 25.57 10.07 17.02
C GLY A 380 25.72 8.88 16.08
N GLU A 381 26.96 8.47 15.83
CA GLU A 381 27.26 7.27 15.02
C GLU A 381 26.72 6.01 15.72
N PRO A 382 26.02 5.10 14.99
CA PRO A 382 25.32 3.95 15.60
C PRO A 382 26.17 3.06 16.50
N THR A 383 27.43 2.81 16.13
CA THR A 383 28.36 2.00 16.91
C THR A 383 28.71 2.69 18.25
N GLU A 384 28.91 3.99 18.21
CA GLU A 384 29.22 4.77 19.43
C GLU A 384 27.99 4.94 20.31
N CYS A 385 26.80 5.15 19.71
CA CYS A 385 25.53 5.15 20.45
C CYS A 385 25.34 3.83 21.21
N ALA A 386 25.69 2.68 20.63
CA ALA A 386 25.61 1.38 21.29
C ALA A 386 26.49 1.32 22.53
N LEU A 387 27.70 1.86 22.45
CA LEU A 387 28.66 1.86 23.56
C LEU A 387 28.24 2.79 24.70
N VAL A 388 27.71 3.98 24.36
CA VAL A 388 27.19 4.95 25.36
C VAL A 388 25.92 4.41 26.02
N ASN A 389 25.01 3.80 25.25
CA ASN A 389 23.79 3.17 25.79
C ASN A 389 24.12 1.97 26.69
N TYR A 390 25.13 1.17 26.32
CA TYR A 390 25.63 0.06 27.16
C TYR A 390 26.11 0.58 28.51
N ALA A 391 26.95 1.63 28.53
CA ALA A 391 27.41 2.22 29.77
C ALA A 391 26.27 2.81 30.61
N THR A 392 25.28 3.44 29.99
CA THR A 392 24.10 3.96 30.69
C THR A 392 23.28 2.80 31.30
N GLY A 393 23.16 1.66 30.60
CA GLY A 393 22.51 0.45 31.10
C GLY A 393 23.20 -0.19 32.32
N VAL A 394 24.52 -0.04 32.43
CA VAL A 394 25.32 -0.48 33.59
C VAL A 394 25.28 0.55 34.73
N GLY A 395 24.60 1.67 34.59
CA GLY A 395 24.49 2.71 35.62
C GLY A 395 25.59 3.78 35.53
N LEU A 396 26.26 3.90 34.38
CA LEU A 396 27.34 4.85 34.11
C LEU A 396 26.93 5.85 33.00
N PRO A 397 25.99 6.77 33.24
CA PRO A 397 25.58 7.76 32.25
C PRO A 397 26.76 8.63 31.81
N LYS A 398 26.93 8.83 30.50
CA LYS A 398 28.06 9.54 29.90
C LYS A 398 28.26 10.95 30.48
N GLY A 399 27.18 11.72 30.67
CA GLY A 399 27.29 13.07 31.25
C GLY A 399 27.87 13.09 32.67
N THR A 400 27.58 12.06 33.49
CA THR A 400 28.18 11.88 34.83
C THR A 400 29.66 11.50 34.74
N LEU A 401 30.02 10.63 33.80
CA LEU A 401 31.39 10.22 33.55
C LEU A 401 32.23 11.40 33.03
N GLU A 402 31.75 12.20 32.11
CA GLU A 402 32.46 13.39 31.58
C GLU A 402 32.64 14.50 32.63
N ALA A 403 31.68 14.65 33.54
CA ALA A 403 31.81 15.58 34.66
C ALA A 403 32.87 15.14 35.67
N ALA A 404 33.04 13.80 35.87
CA ALA A 404 34.06 13.24 36.75
C ALA A 404 35.41 13.14 36.09
N GLN A 405 35.45 12.88 34.80
CA GLN A 405 36.67 12.70 33.98
C GLN A 405 36.58 13.53 32.68
N PRO A 406 36.75 14.87 32.73
CA PRO A 406 36.68 15.72 31.53
C PRO A 406 37.71 15.31 30.48
N ARG A 407 37.28 15.31 29.18
CA ARG A 407 38.19 15.07 28.04
C ARG A 407 39.12 16.29 27.87
N VAL A 408 40.44 16.06 27.84
CA VAL A 408 41.44 17.11 27.66
C VAL A 408 42.16 17.02 26.30
N GLY A 409 42.07 15.89 25.60
CA GLY A 409 42.67 15.72 24.29
C GLY A 409 42.22 14.39 23.62
N GLU A 410 42.50 14.25 22.35
CA GLU A 410 42.14 13.06 21.57
C GLU A 410 43.02 12.85 20.34
N ALA A 411 43.17 11.59 19.93
CA ALA A 411 43.51 11.16 18.61
C ALA A 411 42.26 10.59 17.95
N PRO A 412 41.60 11.29 17.01
CA PRO A 412 40.31 10.89 16.46
C PRO A 412 40.41 9.58 15.68
N PHE A 413 39.23 8.96 15.43
CA PHE A 413 39.16 7.70 14.69
C PHE A 413 39.75 7.86 13.27
N ASP A 414 40.61 6.93 12.91
CA ASP A 414 41.17 6.82 11.56
C ASP A 414 40.99 5.39 11.02
N SER A 415 40.44 5.28 9.80
CA SER A 415 40.15 4.00 9.16
C SER A 415 41.40 3.17 8.80
N GLY A 416 42.52 3.79 8.62
CA GLY A 416 43.81 3.12 8.37
C GLY A 416 44.38 2.53 9.66
N ARG A 417 44.29 3.26 10.77
CA ARG A 417 44.71 2.81 12.10
C ARG A 417 43.67 1.93 12.78
N LYS A 418 42.41 2.04 12.40
CA LYS A 418 41.23 1.29 12.95
C LYS A 418 41.06 1.46 14.48
N MET A 419 41.46 2.58 15.03
CA MET A 419 41.32 2.91 16.44
C MET A 419 41.18 4.41 16.69
N MET A 420 40.79 4.76 17.92
CA MET A 420 40.63 6.11 18.43
C MET A 420 41.09 6.13 19.88
N SER A 421 41.66 7.25 20.31
CA SER A 421 42.12 7.45 21.70
C SER A 421 41.63 8.78 22.25
N THR A 422 41.18 8.80 23.52
CA THR A 422 40.81 10.03 24.24
C THR A 422 41.55 10.09 25.56
N VAL A 423 41.95 11.30 25.99
CA VAL A 423 42.66 11.55 27.25
C VAL A 423 41.75 12.36 28.16
N HIS A 424 41.64 11.92 29.41
CA HIS A 424 40.74 12.48 30.40
C HIS A 424 41.51 12.85 31.70
N GLU A 425 41.08 13.91 32.36
CA GLU A 425 41.56 14.23 33.69
C GLU A 425 40.99 13.26 34.72
N ASN A 426 41.82 12.75 35.64
CA ASN A 426 41.40 11.80 36.66
C ASN A 426 42.11 12.06 38.00
N ASN A 427 41.49 12.82 38.90
CA ASN A 427 41.97 13.11 40.25
C ASN A 427 43.41 13.68 40.31
N GLY A 428 43.73 14.57 39.38
CA GLY A 428 45.07 15.23 39.33
C GLY A 428 46.14 14.45 38.55
N ALA A 429 45.80 13.31 37.98
CA ALA A 429 46.52 12.57 36.97
C ALA A 429 45.69 12.50 35.68
N TYR A 430 46.12 11.79 34.66
CA TYR A 430 45.40 11.62 33.42
C TYR A 430 45.25 10.16 33.08
N ILE A 431 44.11 9.82 32.49
CA ILE A 431 43.82 8.48 31.96
C ILE A 431 43.44 8.58 30.49
N GLN A 432 44.08 7.75 29.71
CA GLN A 432 43.77 7.57 28.30
C GLN A 432 42.89 6.32 28.14
N TYR A 433 41.83 6.44 27.30
CA TYR A 433 41.08 5.32 26.82
C TYR A 433 41.26 5.19 25.30
N THR A 434 41.43 3.96 24.83
CA THR A 434 41.61 3.65 23.41
C THR A 434 40.62 2.58 23.04
N LYS A 435 39.84 2.80 21.98
CA LYS A 435 38.95 1.79 21.39
C LYS A 435 39.28 1.52 19.93
N GLY A 436 39.09 0.31 19.48
CA GLY A 436 39.34 -0.03 18.09
C GLY A 436 39.17 -1.51 17.75
N ALA A 437 39.66 -1.90 16.57
CA ALA A 437 39.65 -3.27 16.12
C ALA A 437 40.50 -4.17 17.08
N PRO A 438 39.97 -5.31 17.52
CA PRO A 438 40.61 -6.15 18.52
C PRO A 438 42.06 -6.58 18.19
N ASP A 439 42.30 -6.95 16.92
CA ASP A 439 43.60 -7.36 16.41
C ASP A 439 44.62 -6.21 16.47
N VAL A 440 44.19 -5.00 16.18
CA VAL A 440 45.05 -3.82 16.16
C VAL A 440 45.32 -3.30 17.58
N VAL A 441 44.25 -3.07 18.38
CA VAL A 441 44.43 -2.57 19.76
C VAL A 441 45.23 -3.57 20.61
N LEU A 442 44.92 -4.87 20.50
CA LEU A 442 45.64 -5.91 21.25
C LEU A 442 47.13 -5.98 20.88
N SER A 443 47.54 -5.66 19.63
CA SER A 443 48.96 -5.58 19.25
C SER A 443 49.71 -4.46 19.95
N ARG A 444 49.00 -3.43 20.43
CA ARG A 444 49.55 -2.27 21.17
C ARG A 444 49.50 -2.44 22.69
N CYS A 445 48.90 -3.55 23.18
CA CYS A 445 48.83 -3.83 24.62
C CYS A 445 50.01 -4.60 25.12
N THR A 446 50.61 -4.10 26.21
CA THR A 446 51.70 -4.74 26.97
C THR A 446 51.18 -5.39 28.26
N SER A 447 49.96 -5.05 28.67
CA SER A 447 49.31 -5.55 29.91
C SER A 447 47.84 -5.83 29.67
N TYR A 448 47.18 -6.55 30.58
CA TYR A 448 45.76 -6.73 30.62
C TYR A 448 45.20 -6.66 32.05
N ALA A 449 44.00 -6.15 32.20
CA ALA A 449 43.29 -6.08 33.48
C ALA A 449 42.50 -7.38 33.72
N LYS A 450 42.63 -7.95 34.93
CA LYS A 450 41.88 -9.11 35.39
C LYS A 450 41.76 -9.10 36.90
N ASP A 451 40.58 -9.26 37.43
CA ASP A 451 40.22 -9.31 38.86
C ASP A 451 40.81 -8.10 39.64
N GLY A 452 40.63 -6.90 39.08
CA GLY A 452 41.12 -5.63 39.63
C GLY A 452 42.64 -5.49 39.62
N LYS A 453 43.44 -6.34 38.94
CA LYS A 453 44.88 -6.32 38.82
C LYS A 453 45.32 -6.17 37.39
N ILE A 454 46.40 -5.39 37.18
CA ILE A 454 47.12 -5.28 35.90
C ILE A 454 48.17 -6.36 35.83
N LEU A 455 48.09 -7.24 34.85
CA LEU A 455 48.99 -8.35 34.60
C LEU A 455 49.76 -8.13 33.28
N PRO A 456 51.02 -8.59 33.16
CA PRO A 456 51.74 -8.47 31.86
C PRO A 456 51.10 -9.36 30.81
N MET A 457 51.00 -8.84 29.56
CA MET A 457 50.47 -9.56 28.41
C MET A 457 51.39 -10.72 28.03
N THR A 458 50.94 -11.97 28.25
CA THR A 458 51.64 -13.16 27.76
C THR A 458 51.05 -13.65 26.44
N GLU A 459 51.78 -14.49 25.71
CA GLU A 459 51.29 -15.06 24.44
C GLU A 459 50.04 -15.92 24.65
N GLU A 460 49.97 -16.62 25.80
CA GLU A 460 48.79 -17.41 26.19
C GLU A 460 47.53 -16.52 26.43
N ALA A 461 47.75 -15.38 27.15
CA ALA A 461 46.67 -14.42 27.39
C ALA A 461 46.16 -13.78 26.07
N ARG A 462 47.12 -13.41 25.20
CA ARG A 462 46.84 -12.87 23.88
C ARG A 462 46.04 -13.87 23.03
N ALA A 463 46.49 -15.14 22.99
CA ALA A 463 45.83 -16.20 22.26
C ALA A 463 44.40 -16.46 22.78
N GLU A 464 44.22 -16.40 24.10
CA GLU A 464 42.90 -16.53 24.72
C GLU A 464 41.94 -15.41 24.34
N ILE A 465 42.39 -14.15 24.40
CA ILE A 465 41.59 -12.98 23.99
C ILE A 465 41.20 -13.08 22.50
N LEU A 466 42.16 -13.46 21.64
CA LEU A 466 41.85 -13.66 20.21
C LEU A 466 40.87 -14.80 19.97
N ARG A 467 40.92 -15.86 20.76
CA ARG A 467 39.95 -16.94 20.72
C ARG A 467 38.52 -16.46 21.09
N GLN A 468 38.42 -15.64 22.15
CA GLN A 468 37.17 -15.02 22.57
C GLN A 468 36.64 -14.06 21.51
N ASN A 469 37.50 -13.23 20.93
CA ASN A 469 37.13 -12.39 19.79
C ASN A 469 36.59 -13.22 18.63
N LYS A 470 37.24 -14.33 18.28
CA LYS A 470 36.75 -15.23 17.23
C LYS A 470 35.41 -15.85 17.58
N GLN A 471 35.20 -16.28 18.82
CA GLN A 471 33.90 -16.82 19.25
C GLN A 471 32.76 -15.79 19.13
N MET A 472 33.01 -14.52 19.43
CA MET A 472 32.06 -13.44 19.23
C MET A 472 31.82 -13.19 17.72
N ALA A 473 32.89 -13.15 16.93
CA ALA A 473 32.80 -12.98 15.48
C ALA A 473 32.04 -14.13 14.79
N ASP A 474 32.22 -15.38 15.26
CA ASP A 474 31.50 -16.57 14.77
C ASP A 474 29.97 -16.49 15.07
N LYS A 475 29.56 -15.67 16.08
CA LYS A 475 28.16 -15.31 16.37
C LYS A 475 27.67 -14.12 15.55
N ALA A 476 28.43 -13.66 14.56
CA ALA A 476 28.16 -12.48 13.73
C ALA A 476 28.14 -11.16 14.52
N LEU A 477 28.82 -11.07 15.67
CA LEU A 477 28.96 -9.85 16.43
C LEU A 477 30.06 -8.95 15.84
N ARG A 478 29.79 -7.65 15.78
CA ARG A 478 30.82 -6.63 15.55
C ARG A 478 31.59 -6.42 16.86
N VAL A 479 32.86 -6.81 16.89
CA VAL A 479 33.67 -6.75 18.13
C VAL A 479 34.51 -5.49 18.13
N LEU A 480 34.49 -4.76 19.24
CA LEU A 480 35.44 -3.69 19.56
C LEU A 480 36.23 -4.01 20.83
N CYS A 481 37.47 -3.62 20.85
CA CYS A 481 38.37 -3.72 21.97
C CYS A 481 38.52 -2.37 22.68
N ALA A 482 38.55 -2.36 24.02
CA ALA A 482 38.97 -1.21 24.83
C ALA A 482 40.27 -1.49 25.55
N ALA A 483 41.09 -0.46 25.63
CA ALA A 483 42.32 -0.43 26.43
C ALA A 483 42.47 0.91 27.14
N SER A 484 43.28 0.96 28.16
CA SER A 484 43.61 2.18 28.90
C SER A 484 45.13 2.36 29.10
N ARG A 485 45.53 3.59 29.38
CA ARG A 485 46.89 3.93 29.85
C ARG A 485 46.81 5.07 30.84
N GLU A 486 47.49 4.94 31.97
CA GLU A 486 47.64 5.99 32.98
C GLU A 486 48.82 6.91 32.66
N TRP A 487 48.62 8.19 32.83
CA TRP A 487 49.60 9.23 32.63
C TRP A 487 49.78 10.06 33.90
N PRO A 488 50.94 10.09 34.53
CA PRO A 488 51.19 10.90 35.73
C PRO A 488 51.06 12.41 35.49
N GLN A 489 51.30 12.84 34.23
CA GLN A 489 51.20 14.21 33.75
C GLN A 489 50.52 14.22 32.37
N LEU A 490 50.04 15.38 31.93
CA LEU A 490 49.47 15.52 30.59
C LEU A 490 50.42 15.00 29.52
N PRO A 491 49.99 14.16 28.59
CA PRO A 491 50.83 13.74 27.46
C PRO A 491 51.46 14.94 26.74
N PRO A 492 52.68 14.82 26.19
CA PRO A 492 53.36 15.93 25.53
C PRO A 492 52.63 16.44 24.27
N ASP A 493 51.92 15.55 23.62
CA ASP A 493 51.00 15.80 22.51
C ASP A 493 49.91 14.74 22.47
N PHE A 494 48.97 14.87 21.56
CA PHE A 494 47.87 13.92 21.37
C PHE A 494 47.98 13.16 20.02
N GLU A 495 49.20 13.10 19.48
CA GLU A 495 49.47 12.35 18.27
C GLU A 495 49.33 10.83 18.49
N PRO A 496 48.89 10.06 17.48
CA PRO A 496 48.73 8.62 17.57
C PRO A 496 50.00 7.90 18.01
N ASP A 497 51.16 8.32 17.55
CA ASP A 497 52.45 7.71 17.89
C ASP A 497 52.80 7.88 19.37
N THR A 498 52.30 8.93 20.02
CA THR A 498 52.50 9.17 21.48
C THR A 498 51.48 8.38 22.32
N LEU A 499 50.24 8.28 21.85
CA LEU A 499 49.15 7.72 22.63
C LEU A 499 48.97 6.21 22.44
N GLU A 500 49.14 5.66 21.24
CA GLU A 500 48.70 4.33 20.85
C GLU A 500 49.74 3.22 21.05
N HIS A 501 50.43 3.21 22.22
CA HIS A 501 51.37 2.16 22.62
C HIS A 501 51.35 1.96 24.13
N ASP A 502 51.92 0.85 24.61
CA ASP A 502 51.98 0.45 26.03
C ASP A 502 50.61 0.46 26.73
N LEU A 503 49.62 -0.02 26.04
CA LEU A 503 48.22 -0.06 26.51
C LEU A 503 47.97 -1.24 27.44
N THR A 504 47.00 -1.08 28.33
CA THR A 504 46.45 -2.13 29.18
C THR A 504 45.07 -2.55 28.61
N PHE A 505 44.96 -3.76 28.14
CA PHE A 505 43.68 -4.33 27.65
C PHE A 505 42.65 -4.37 28.77
N LEU A 506 41.45 -3.82 28.53
CA LEU A 506 40.31 -3.81 29.46
C LEU A 506 39.27 -4.86 29.10
N GLY A 507 38.98 -5.06 27.81
CA GLY A 507 37.95 -6.00 27.40
C GLY A 507 37.51 -5.85 25.96
N LEU A 508 36.55 -6.70 25.60
CA LEU A 508 35.87 -6.71 24.30
C LEU A 508 34.38 -6.45 24.48
N THR A 509 33.78 -5.72 23.56
CA THR A 509 32.34 -5.60 23.40
C THR A 509 31.90 -6.17 22.07
N GLY A 510 30.91 -7.08 22.09
CA GLY A 510 30.28 -7.66 20.91
C GLY A 510 28.93 -7.00 20.68
N MET A 511 28.73 -6.42 19.52
CA MET A 511 27.55 -5.68 19.16
C MET A 511 26.87 -6.31 17.94
N ILE A 512 25.53 -6.19 17.88
CA ILE A 512 24.74 -6.58 16.72
C ILE A 512 23.59 -5.61 16.57
N ASP A 513 23.08 -5.47 15.35
CA ASP A 513 21.77 -4.87 15.09
C ASP A 513 20.72 -5.97 15.31
N PRO A 514 19.96 -5.93 16.40
CA PRO A 514 19.08 -7.03 16.78
C PRO A 514 17.91 -7.20 15.81
N ILE A 515 17.49 -8.43 15.61
CA ILE A 515 16.31 -8.78 14.85
C ILE A 515 15.07 -8.22 15.57
N ARG A 516 14.11 -7.70 14.81
CA ARG A 516 12.81 -7.29 15.35
C ARG A 516 12.05 -8.53 15.82
N HIS A 517 11.40 -8.47 16.98
CA HIS A 517 10.71 -9.61 17.59
C HIS A 517 9.62 -10.23 16.69
N GLU A 518 8.88 -9.37 15.97
CA GLU A 518 7.74 -9.75 15.14
C GLU A 518 8.14 -10.40 13.82
N VAL A 519 9.38 -10.19 13.36
CA VAL A 519 9.83 -10.63 12.03
C VAL A 519 9.90 -12.15 11.93
N LYS A 520 10.26 -12.86 12.99
CA LYS A 520 10.35 -14.33 12.99
C LYS A 520 8.98 -14.97 12.75
N ASP A 521 7.95 -14.45 13.41
CA ASP A 521 6.58 -14.93 13.25
C ASP A 521 6.05 -14.58 11.86
N ALA A 522 6.33 -13.36 11.39
CA ALA A 522 5.99 -12.92 10.04
C ALA A 522 6.63 -13.77 8.92
N ILE A 523 7.90 -14.17 9.07
CA ILE A 523 8.58 -15.08 8.13
C ILE A 523 7.91 -16.47 8.13
N THR A 524 7.53 -16.95 9.30
CA THR A 524 6.81 -18.23 9.44
C THR A 524 5.45 -18.17 8.74
N GLU A 525 4.72 -17.09 8.93
CA GLU A 525 3.44 -16.84 8.27
C GLU A 525 3.59 -16.71 6.75
N CYS A 526 4.63 -16.00 6.24
CA CYS A 526 4.95 -15.97 4.82
C CYS A 526 5.09 -17.37 4.22
N ARG A 527 5.85 -18.24 4.87
CA ARG A 527 6.06 -19.62 4.40
C ARG A 527 4.76 -20.43 4.37
N GLN A 528 3.94 -20.31 5.42
CA GLN A 528 2.62 -20.95 5.47
C GLN A 528 1.70 -20.44 4.35
N ALA A 529 1.81 -19.15 4.04
CA ALA A 529 1.07 -18.49 2.96
C ALA A 529 1.62 -18.80 1.55
N GLY A 530 2.67 -19.64 1.44
CA GLY A 530 3.32 -19.96 0.16
C GLY A 530 4.13 -18.81 -0.44
N ILE A 531 4.54 -17.86 0.39
CA ILE A 531 5.36 -16.70 0.00
C ILE A 531 6.81 -17.00 0.39
N ARG A 532 7.74 -16.74 -0.51
CA ARG A 532 9.17 -16.93 -0.27
C ARG A 532 9.82 -15.63 0.21
N PRO A 533 10.25 -15.54 1.48
CA PRO A 533 11.07 -14.43 1.95
C PRO A 533 12.50 -14.59 1.46
N ILE A 534 13.07 -13.49 0.98
CA ILE A 534 14.45 -13.39 0.49
C ILE A 534 15.14 -12.25 1.22
N MET A 535 16.32 -12.51 1.76
CA MET A 535 17.14 -11.50 2.41
C MET A 535 18.25 -11.03 1.44
N ILE A 536 18.34 -9.73 1.27
CA ILE A 536 19.37 -9.06 0.47
C ILE A 536 20.15 -8.11 1.38
N THR A 537 21.48 -8.17 1.38
CA THR A 537 22.29 -7.35 2.30
C THR A 537 23.69 -7.05 1.73
N GLY A 538 24.24 -5.90 2.13
CA GLY A 538 25.66 -5.57 1.94
C GLY A 538 26.59 -6.28 2.92
N ASP A 539 26.06 -6.97 3.96
CA ASP A 539 26.86 -7.65 4.98
C ASP A 539 27.68 -8.83 4.44
N HIS A 540 28.62 -9.28 5.29
CA HIS A 540 29.39 -10.50 5.02
C HIS A 540 28.48 -11.74 4.95
N LYS A 541 28.86 -12.72 4.09
CA LYS A 541 28.07 -13.95 3.85
C LYS A 541 27.75 -14.70 5.15
N ASP A 542 28.72 -14.85 6.06
CA ASP A 542 28.53 -15.57 7.32
C ASP A 542 27.55 -14.89 8.28
N THR A 543 27.62 -13.56 8.37
CA THR A 543 26.66 -12.74 9.13
C THR A 543 25.24 -12.90 8.56
N ALA A 544 25.10 -12.81 7.24
CA ALA A 544 23.83 -12.99 6.56
C ALA A 544 23.24 -14.39 6.79
N ILE A 545 24.06 -15.44 6.70
CA ILE A 545 23.66 -16.83 6.97
C ILE A 545 23.18 -17.00 8.41
N ALA A 546 23.92 -16.44 9.40
CA ALA A 546 23.57 -16.56 10.83
C ALA A 546 22.19 -15.94 11.11
N ILE A 547 21.96 -14.71 10.63
CA ILE A 547 20.68 -13.99 10.77
C ILE A 547 19.55 -14.72 10.05
N ALA A 548 19.78 -15.15 8.80
CA ALA A 548 18.77 -15.84 8.01
C ALA A 548 18.35 -17.19 8.60
N LYS A 549 19.29 -17.94 9.21
CA LYS A 549 18.98 -19.17 9.96
C LYS A 549 18.16 -18.88 11.23
N GLN A 550 18.51 -17.83 11.97
CA GLN A 550 17.78 -17.43 13.18
C GLN A 550 16.34 -17.01 12.86
N LEU A 551 16.13 -16.34 11.71
CA LEU A 551 14.81 -15.96 11.20
C LEU A 551 14.06 -17.15 10.55
N GLY A 552 14.74 -18.23 10.21
CA GLY A 552 14.16 -19.35 9.49
C GLY A 552 13.98 -19.10 7.99
N ILE A 553 14.71 -18.16 7.39
CA ILE A 553 14.70 -17.89 5.94
C ILE A 553 15.44 -19.00 5.18
N ILE A 554 16.50 -19.56 5.75
CA ILE A 554 17.27 -20.68 5.19
C ILE A 554 17.50 -21.77 6.24
N GLU A 555 17.73 -22.99 5.78
CA GLU A 555 18.11 -24.13 6.61
C GLU A 555 19.62 -24.42 6.48
N THR A 556 20.15 -24.31 5.26
CA THR A 556 21.54 -24.61 4.94
C THR A 556 22.29 -23.40 4.42
N ALA A 557 23.62 -23.40 4.54
CA ALA A 557 24.46 -22.31 4.05
C ALA A 557 24.51 -22.24 2.50
N ASP A 558 24.19 -23.34 1.81
CA ASP A 558 24.19 -23.43 0.35
C ASP A 558 23.06 -22.62 -0.31
N GLU A 559 22.09 -22.15 0.48
CA GLU A 559 21.02 -21.26 0.05
C GLU A 559 21.45 -19.79 0.03
N ALA A 560 22.72 -19.51 0.34
CA ALA A 560 23.30 -18.17 0.35
C ALA A 560 24.35 -18.02 -0.77
N ILE A 561 24.29 -16.88 -1.49
CA ILE A 561 25.23 -16.51 -2.54
C ILE A 561 25.74 -15.08 -2.32
N THR A 562 27.00 -14.79 -2.73
CA THR A 562 27.55 -13.43 -2.71
C THR A 562 27.35 -12.71 -4.04
N GLY A 563 27.45 -11.37 -4.03
CA GLY A 563 27.44 -10.56 -5.25
C GLY A 563 28.56 -10.93 -6.22
N ALA A 564 29.76 -11.27 -5.70
CA ALA A 564 30.89 -11.74 -6.54
C ALA A 564 30.56 -13.07 -7.24
N GLU A 565 30.08 -14.09 -6.49
CA GLU A 565 29.65 -15.37 -7.05
C GLU A 565 28.49 -15.19 -8.06
N LEU A 566 27.63 -14.19 -7.84
CA LEU A 566 26.53 -13.87 -8.74
C LEU A 566 27.02 -13.32 -10.09
N ASN A 567 28.10 -12.54 -10.11
CA ASN A 567 28.68 -11.99 -11.32
C ASN A 567 29.23 -13.07 -12.27
N ASP A 568 29.63 -14.23 -11.73
CA ASP A 568 30.15 -15.37 -12.52
C ASP A 568 29.01 -16.17 -13.22
N ILE A 569 27.74 -15.87 -12.91
CA ILE A 569 26.58 -16.56 -13.47
C ILE A 569 25.91 -15.67 -14.53
N SER A 570 25.70 -16.16 -15.74
CA SER A 570 24.92 -15.43 -16.77
C SER A 570 23.46 -15.26 -16.39
N ASP A 571 22.76 -14.26 -16.93
CA ASP A 571 21.36 -13.95 -16.57
C ASP A 571 20.40 -15.10 -16.88
N ASP A 572 20.60 -15.81 -17.98
CA ASP A 572 19.75 -16.98 -18.33
C ASP A 572 19.98 -18.12 -17.34
N ARG A 573 21.23 -18.40 -17.02
CA ARG A 573 21.59 -19.44 -16.04
C ARG A 573 21.11 -19.07 -14.64
N PHE A 574 21.21 -17.78 -14.29
CA PHE A 574 20.75 -17.29 -12.99
C PHE A 574 19.23 -17.45 -12.83
N ALA A 575 18.44 -17.15 -13.86
CA ALA A 575 17.00 -17.38 -13.86
C ALA A 575 16.64 -18.86 -13.61
N GLU A 576 17.42 -19.82 -14.15
CA GLU A 576 17.19 -21.25 -13.91
C GLU A 576 17.48 -21.69 -12.47
N VAL A 577 18.50 -21.12 -11.84
CA VAL A 577 18.99 -21.55 -10.51
C VAL A 577 18.52 -20.66 -9.37
N ILE A 578 17.84 -19.54 -9.65
CA ILE A 578 17.45 -18.55 -8.64
C ILE A 578 16.63 -19.16 -7.49
N GLY A 579 15.82 -20.17 -7.79
CA GLY A 579 15.03 -20.90 -6.79
C GLY A 579 15.85 -21.61 -5.71
N ARG A 580 17.17 -21.77 -5.90
CA ARG A 580 18.08 -22.34 -4.91
C ARG A 580 18.44 -21.36 -3.79
N TYR A 581 18.47 -20.06 -4.09
CA TYR A 581 18.99 -19.05 -3.17
C TYR A 581 17.89 -18.23 -2.52
N SER A 582 18.01 -17.99 -1.22
CA SER A 582 17.14 -17.12 -0.42
C SER A 582 17.90 -16.03 0.33
N VAL A 583 19.25 -16.05 0.26
CA VAL A 583 20.12 -15.04 0.88
C VAL A 583 21.15 -14.55 -0.13
N TYR A 584 21.22 -13.24 -0.29
CA TYR A 584 22.17 -12.56 -1.16
C TYR A 584 23.02 -11.61 -0.30
N ALA A 585 24.33 -11.90 -0.17
CA ALA A 585 25.27 -11.17 0.68
C ALA A 585 26.28 -10.36 -0.15
N ARG A 586 26.80 -9.26 0.39
CA ARG A 586 27.74 -8.35 -0.29
C ARG A 586 27.26 -7.93 -1.68
N VAL A 587 25.98 -7.61 -1.80
CA VAL A 587 25.38 -7.18 -3.06
C VAL A 587 25.53 -5.68 -3.27
N GLN A 588 25.64 -5.27 -4.52
CA GLN A 588 25.61 -3.89 -5.00
C GLN A 588 24.21 -3.56 -5.57
N PRO A 589 23.89 -2.31 -5.84
CA PRO A 589 22.57 -1.90 -6.36
C PRO A 589 22.15 -2.65 -7.63
N GLU A 590 23.08 -2.87 -8.57
CA GLU A 590 22.84 -3.58 -9.82
C GLU A 590 22.43 -5.03 -9.58
N HIS A 591 23.01 -5.68 -8.55
CA HIS A 591 22.63 -7.04 -8.16
C HIS A 591 21.17 -7.09 -7.66
N LYS A 592 20.71 -6.07 -6.90
CA LYS A 592 19.33 -5.99 -6.42
C LYS A 592 18.34 -5.97 -7.57
N VAL A 593 18.60 -5.15 -8.59
CA VAL A 593 17.78 -5.09 -9.82
C VAL A 593 17.79 -6.43 -10.56
N ARG A 594 18.96 -7.05 -10.68
CA ARG A 594 19.14 -8.34 -11.34
C ARG A 594 18.36 -9.47 -10.67
N ILE A 595 18.39 -9.52 -9.32
CA ILE A 595 17.64 -10.51 -8.51
C ILE A 595 16.13 -10.33 -8.73
N VAL A 596 15.62 -9.12 -8.60
CA VAL A 596 14.19 -8.81 -8.81
C VAL A 596 13.75 -9.23 -10.22
N ASN A 597 14.50 -8.83 -11.25
CA ASN A 597 14.17 -9.14 -12.63
C ASN A 597 14.20 -10.64 -12.93
N ALA A 598 15.11 -11.40 -12.31
CA ALA A 598 15.20 -12.85 -12.50
C ALA A 598 13.98 -13.58 -11.89
N TRP A 599 13.47 -13.15 -10.72
CA TRP A 599 12.23 -13.68 -10.16
C TRP A 599 11.02 -13.33 -11.02
N ARG A 600 10.92 -12.10 -11.51
CA ARG A 600 9.85 -11.66 -12.41
C ARG A 600 9.88 -12.40 -13.76
N LYS A 601 11.07 -12.64 -14.35
CA LYS A 601 11.25 -13.41 -15.58
C LYS A 601 10.70 -14.84 -15.45
N ASN A 602 10.77 -15.40 -14.24
CA ASN A 602 10.19 -16.72 -13.92
C ASN A 602 8.68 -16.66 -13.60
N GLY A 603 8.03 -15.51 -13.77
CA GLY A 603 6.58 -15.35 -13.60
C GLY A 603 6.13 -15.16 -12.14
N PHE A 604 7.04 -14.94 -11.21
CA PHE A 604 6.70 -14.70 -9.81
C PHE A 604 6.40 -13.22 -9.56
N VAL A 605 5.30 -12.95 -8.86
CA VAL A 605 4.99 -11.61 -8.36
C VAL A 605 5.94 -11.27 -7.22
N THR A 606 6.80 -10.29 -7.46
CA THR A 606 7.94 -9.97 -6.61
C THR A 606 7.79 -8.60 -5.96
N ALA A 607 7.87 -8.57 -4.63
CA ALA A 607 8.00 -7.34 -3.85
C ALA A 607 9.47 -7.05 -3.52
N MET A 608 9.86 -5.78 -3.46
CA MET A 608 11.21 -5.33 -3.09
C MET A 608 11.15 -4.17 -2.12
N THR A 609 11.86 -4.29 -0.99
CA THR A 609 12.01 -3.21 0.00
C THR A 609 13.33 -2.51 -0.14
N GLY A 610 13.39 -1.24 0.27
CA GLY A 610 14.64 -0.49 0.38
C GLY A 610 14.43 0.88 1.02
N ASP A 611 15.52 1.47 1.52
CA ASP A 611 15.55 2.75 2.22
C ASP A 611 16.45 3.79 1.55
N GLY A 612 17.48 3.36 0.81
CA GLY A 612 18.48 4.23 0.19
C GLY A 612 18.19 4.61 -1.26
N VAL A 613 18.81 5.69 -1.73
CA VAL A 613 18.80 6.11 -3.14
C VAL A 613 19.21 4.95 -4.07
N ASN A 614 20.15 4.13 -3.62
CA ASN A 614 20.66 2.97 -4.34
C ASN A 614 19.63 1.86 -4.55
N ASP A 615 18.55 1.86 -3.77
CA ASP A 615 17.49 0.87 -3.85
C ASP A 615 16.36 1.28 -4.81
N ALA A 616 16.27 2.57 -5.12
CA ALA A 616 15.20 3.09 -5.97
C ALA A 616 15.05 2.36 -7.32
N PRO A 617 16.12 1.99 -8.06
CA PRO A 617 16.00 1.21 -9.29
C PRO A 617 15.40 -0.18 -9.07
N SER A 618 15.76 -0.88 -7.99
CA SER A 618 15.24 -2.21 -7.66
C SER A 618 13.79 -2.16 -7.18
N ILE A 619 13.43 -1.14 -6.37
CA ILE A 619 12.05 -0.86 -5.94
C ILE A 619 11.15 -0.61 -7.15
N LYS A 620 11.60 0.25 -8.08
CA LYS A 620 10.87 0.56 -9.32
C LYS A 620 10.74 -0.64 -10.26
N SER A 621 11.72 -1.54 -10.26
CA SER A 621 11.72 -2.74 -11.11
C SER A 621 10.84 -3.87 -10.58
N ALA A 622 10.46 -3.85 -9.32
CA ALA A 622 9.58 -4.85 -8.70
C ALA A 622 8.12 -4.71 -9.19
N ASP A 623 7.33 -5.75 -8.99
CA ASP A 623 5.88 -5.68 -9.19
C ASP A 623 5.22 -4.89 -8.08
N ILE A 624 5.86 -4.85 -6.90
CA ILE A 624 5.46 -4.07 -5.72
C ILE A 624 6.72 -3.45 -5.12
N GLY A 625 6.89 -2.16 -5.33
CA GLY A 625 7.96 -1.39 -4.68
C GLY A 625 7.54 -0.95 -3.28
N ILE A 626 8.39 -1.19 -2.28
CA ILE A 626 8.13 -0.87 -0.87
C ILE A 626 9.23 0.03 -0.34
N GLY A 627 8.86 1.25 0.05
CA GLY A 627 9.76 2.23 0.68
C GLY A 627 9.63 2.24 2.20
N MET A 628 10.73 2.57 2.88
CA MET A 628 10.72 2.80 4.33
C MET A 628 10.19 4.21 4.64
N GLY A 629 9.41 4.36 5.69
CA GLY A 629 8.77 5.63 6.07
C GLY A 629 9.63 6.48 7.00
N ILE A 630 10.37 5.83 7.91
CA ILE A 630 11.24 6.48 8.90
C ILE A 630 12.63 6.67 8.32
N THR A 631 13.30 5.58 7.92
CA THR A 631 14.69 5.60 7.42
C THR A 631 14.79 5.87 5.93
N GLY A 632 13.68 5.68 5.18
CA GLY A 632 13.66 5.81 3.73
C GLY A 632 13.86 7.24 3.25
N THR A 633 14.67 7.39 2.19
CA THR A 633 14.84 8.67 1.49
C THR A 633 13.58 9.04 0.71
N ASP A 634 13.41 10.33 0.39
CA ASP A 634 12.27 10.79 -0.42
C ASP A 634 12.26 10.12 -1.81
N VAL A 635 13.43 9.78 -2.35
CA VAL A 635 13.56 9.05 -3.62
C VAL A 635 12.89 7.69 -3.55
N THR A 636 13.20 6.90 -2.52
CA THR A 636 12.60 5.58 -2.33
C THR A 636 11.11 5.67 -2.09
N LYS A 637 10.67 6.63 -1.25
CA LYS A 637 9.23 6.89 -1.02
C LYS A 637 8.49 7.27 -2.30
N ASN A 638 9.12 8.07 -3.19
CA ASN A 638 8.50 8.54 -4.43
C ASN A 638 8.33 7.46 -5.49
N VAL A 639 9.26 6.52 -5.59
CA VAL A 639 9.18 5.41 -6.56
C VAL A 639 8.38 4.22 -6.04
N ALA A 640 8.17 4.13 -4.71
CA ALA A 640 7.46 3.03 -4.07
C ALA A 640 5.95 3.05 -4.35
N ASP A 641 5.36 1.87 -4.42
CA ASP A 641 3.90 1.65 -4.50
C ASP A 641 3.26 1.65 -3.11
N MET A 642 4.04 1.28 -2.08
CA MET A 642 3.65 1.26 -0.67
C MET A 642 4.80 1.79 0.19
N VAL A 643 4.47 2.51 1.27
CA VAL A 643 5.43 3.00 2.26
C VAL A 643 5.08 2.43 3.63
N LEU A 644 6.08 1.89 4.34
CA LEU A 644 5.93 1.37 5.71
C LEU A 644 6.18 2.48 6.71
N ALA A 645 5.15 2.94 7.41
CA ALA A 645 5.27 4.01 8.40
C ALA A 645 6.11 3.62 9.64
N ASP A 646 6.34 2.33 9.86
CA ASP A 646 7.09 1.74 11.00
C ASP A 646 8.35 0.99 10.58
N ASP A 647 8.70 1.00 9.31
CA ASP A 647 9.83 0.28 8.71
C ASP A 647 9.90 -1.22 9.07
N ASN A 648 8.76 -1.86 9.31
CA ASN A 648 8.69 -3.22 9.85
C ASN A 648 8.26 -4.24 8.78
N PHE A 649 9.05 -5.31 8.60
CA PHE A 649 8.72 -6.41 7.68
C PHE A 649 7.35 -7.06 7.99
N ALA A 650 6.97 -7.18 9.27
CA ALA A 650 5.68 -7.74 9.65
C ALA A 650 4.49 -6.95 9.07
N THR A 651 4.65 -5.65 8.89
CA THR A 651 3.65 -4.79 8.24
C THR A 651 3.44 -5.16 6.77
N ILE A 652 4.47 -5.64 6.06
CA ILE A 652 4.33 -6.16 4.70
C ILE A 652 3.42 -7.39 4.67
N VAL A 653 3.62 -8.31 5.61
CA VAL A 653 2.83 -9.55 5.73
C VAL A 653 1.37 -9.22 6.03
N ASN A 654 1.13 -8.31 6.95
CA ASN A 654 -0.21 -7.79 7.25
C ASN A 654 -0.87 -7.13 6.03
N ALA A 655 -0.08 -6.40 5.21
CA ALA A 655 -0.58 -5.78 3.98
C ALA A 655 -0.92 -6.83 2.91
N VAL A 656 -0.15 -7.93 2.81
CA VAL A 656 -0.48 -9.06 1.93
C VAL A 656 -1.77 -9.75 2.37
N GLU A 657 -1.94 -10.00 3.68
CA GLU A 657 -3.17 -10.54 4.24
C GLU A 657 -4.38 -9.67 3.87
N GLU A 658 -4.25 -8.36 4.09
CA GLU A 658 -5.30 -7.40 3.78
C GLU A 658 -5.59 -7.35 2.27
N GLY A 659 -4.57 -7.38 1.41
CA GLY A 659 -4.71 -7.45 -0.05
C GLY A 659 -5.48 -8.70 -0.51
N ARG A 660 -5.19 -9.86 0.08
CA ARG A 660 -5.93 -11.12 -0.15
C ARG A 660 -7.39 -10.99 0.30
N ARG A 661 -7.62 -10.39 1.48
CA ARG A 661 -8.97 -10.16 2.03
C ARG A 661 -9.79 -9.25 1.11
N ILE A 662 -9.23 -8.14 0.69
CA ILE A 662 -9.87 -7.18 -0.20
C ILE A 662 -10.29 -7.88 -1.51
N TYR A 663 -9.38 -8.63 -2.11
CA TYR A 663 -9.65 -9.35 -3.35
C TYR A 663 -10.74 -10.42 -3.18
N ASP A 664 -10.71 -11.21 -2.11
CA ASP A 664 -11.75 -12.20 -1.80
C ASP A 664 -13.11 -11.53 -1.62
N ASN A 665 -13.17 -10.39 -0.92
CA ASN A 665 -14.41 -9.65 -0.71
C ASN A 665 -14.95 -9.03 -2.01
N ILE A 666 -14.06 -8.52 -2.86
CA ILE A 666 -14.44 -8.05 -4.20
C ILE A 666 -15.03 -9.22 -5.01
N ARG A 667 -14.41 -10.39 -5.00
CA ARG A 667 -14.95 -11.57 -5.69
C ARG A 667 -16.31 -11.99 -5.14
N LYS A 668 -16.54 -11.95 -3.83
CA LYS A 668 -17.84 -12.23 -3.20
C LYS A 668 -18.91 -11.25 -3.67
N ALA A 669 -18.60 -9.96 -3.71
CA ALA A 669 -19.51 -8.93 -4.18
C ALA A 669 -19.82 -9.08 -5.69
N ILE A 670 -18.80 -9.36 -6.51
CA ILE A 670 -18.98 -9.62 -7.96
C ILE A 670 -19.85 -10.85 -8.18
N GLN A 671 -19.56 -11.95 -7.47
CA GLN A 671 -20.34 -13.19 -7.60
C GLN A 671 -21.82 -12.96 -7.21
N PHE A 672 -22.06 -12.20 -6.14
CA PHE A 672 -23.39 -11.84 -5.69
C PHE A 672 -24.13 -11.04 -6.75
N LEU A 673 -23.57 -9.91 -7.20
CA LEU A 673 -24.20 -9.02 -8.18
C LEU A 673 -24.46 -9.72 -9.53
N LEU A 674 -23.48 -10.49 -10.04
CA LEU A 674 -23.68 -11.24 -11.29
C LEU A 674 -24.70 -12.35 -11.14
N GLY A 675 -24.80 -12.99 -9.97
CA GLY A 675 -25.80 -14.01 -9.67
C GLY A 675 -27.21 -13.45 -9.62
N SER A 676 -27.38 -12.28 -8.99
CA SER A 676 -28.63 -11.53 -8.93
C SER A 676 -29.11 -11.13 -10.32
N ASN A 677 -28.29 -10.40 -11.08
CA ASN A 677 -28.66 -10.02 -12.46
C ASN A 677 -28.97 -11.22 -13.37
N MET A 678 -28.25 -12.35 -13.19
CA MET A 678 -28.55 -13.58 -13.93
C MET A 678 -29.94 -14.11 -13.57
N SER A 679 -30.33 -14.03 -12.29
CA SER A 679 -31.68 -14.48 -11.85
C SER A 679 -32.81 -13.62 -12.41
N GLU A 680 -32.60 -12.31 -12.44
CA GLU A 680 -33.55 -11.36 -13.04
C GLU A 680 -33.72 -11.60 -14.53
N VAL A 681 -32.59 -11.68 -15.28
CA VAL A 681 -32.60 -11.95 -16.72
C VAL A 681 -33.31 -13.26 -17.06
N LEU A 682 -32.97 -14.34 -16.36
CA LEU A 682 -33.59 -15.65 -16.59
C LEU A 682 -35.08 -15.66 -16.21
N SER A 683 -35.48 -14.98 -15.13
CA SER A 683 -36.90 -14.91 -14.72
C SER A 683 -37.74 -14.19 -15.76
N VAL A 684 -37.28 -13.01 -16.22
CA VAL A 684 -37.97 -12.26 -17.27
C VAL A 684 -37.99 -13.05 -18.58
N PHE A 685 -36.85 -13.67 -18.96
CA PHE A 685 -36.71 -14.48 -20.15
C PHE A 685 -37.73 -15.66 -20.17
N PHE A 686 -37.76 -16.48 -19.12
CA PHE A 686 -38.68 -17.63 -19.06
C PHE A 686 -40.12 -17.21 -18.97
N ALA A 687 -40.47 -16.17 -18.20
CA ALA A 687 -41.83 -15.65 -18.14
C ALA A 687 -42.32 -15.16 -19.50
N THR A 688 -41.47 -14.44 -20.24
CA THR A 688 -41.81 -13.96 -21.61
C THR A 688 -42.01 -15.11 -22.58
N LEU A 689 -41.19 -16.15 -22.54
CA LEU A 689 -41.36 -17.35 -23.34
C LEU A 689 -42.66 -18.06 -23.02
N MET A 690 -43.08 -18.11 -21.74
CA MET A 690 -44.34 -18.69 -21.32
C MET A 690 -45.55 -17.76 -21.61
N GLY A 691 -45.34 -16.45 -21.76
CA GLY A 691 -46.36 -15.50 -22.22
C GLY A 691 -47.00 -14.67 -21.12
N PHE A 692 -46.30 -14.45 -20.01
CA PHE A 692 -46.77 -13.54 -18.94
C PHE A 692 -45.61 -12.60 -18.50
N VAL A 693 -45.99 -11.52 -17.84
CA VAL A 693 -45.02 -10.56 -17.23
C VAL A 693 -44.86 -10.94 -15.75
N ILE A 694 -43.62 -11.21 -15.34
CA ILE A 694 -43.32 -11.57 -13.96
C ILE A 694 -42.87 -10.37 -13.12
N LEU A 695 -42.15 -9.45 -13.73
CA LEU A 695 -41.60 -8.23 -13.11
C LEU A 695 -41.62 -7.09 -14.13
N GLU A 696 -42.03 -5.91 -13.70
CA GLU A 696 -41.95 -4.67 -14.46
C GLU A 696 -40.55 -4.02 -14.35
N PRO A 697 -40.17 -3.09 -15.26
CA PRO A 697 -38.87 -2.41 -15.19
C PRO A 697 -38.59 -1.72 -13.84
N VAL A 698 -39.62 -1.14 -13.25
CA VAL A 698 -39.54 -0.44 -11.97
C VAL A 698 -39.20 -1.39 -10.80
N HIS A 699 -39.70 -2.64 -10.87
CA HIS A 699 -39.41 -3.67 -9.87
C HIS A 699 -37.91 -4.05 -9.91
N LEU A 700 -37.38 -4.27 -11.09
CA LEU A 700 -35.97 -4.62 -11.30
C LEU A 700 -35.02 -3.49 -10.87
N LEU A 701 -35.39 -2.23 -11.15
CA LEU A 701 -34.64 -1.07 -10.65
C LEU A 701 -34.63 -1.00 -9.13
N TRP A 702 -35.75 -1.32 -8.48
CA TRP A 702 -35.82 -1.38 -7.01
C TRP A 702 -34.91 -2.48 -6.46
N ILE A 703 -34.93 -3.64 -7.07
CA ILE A 703 -34.11 -4.79 -6.68
C ILE A 703 -32.61 -4.39 -6.79
N ASN A 704 -32.16 -3.94 -7.95
CA ASN A 704 -30.78 -3.54 -8.19
C ASN A 704 -30.31 -2.43 -7.23
N LEU A 705 -31.17 -1.44 -6.93
CA LEU A 705 -30.77 -0.30 -6.10
C LEU A 705 -30.79 -0.64 -4.60
N ILE A 706 -31.81 -1.33 -4.11
CA ILE A 706 -32.05 -1.53 -2.67
C ILE A 706 -31.58 -2.90 -2.20
N THR A 707 -31.90 -3.97 -2.92
CA THR A 707 -31.58 -5.33 -2.45
C THR A 707 -30.21 -5.81 -2.87
N ASP A 708 -29.60 -5.21 -3.88
CA ASP A 708 -28.28 -5.61 -4.38
C ASP A 708 -27.16 -4.70 -3.90
N CYS A 709 -27.29 -3.38 -4.04
CA CYS A 709 -26.18 -2.47 -3.72
C CYS A 709 -25.77 -2.51 -2.25
N PHE A 710 -26.71 -2.49 -1.31
CA PHE A 710 -26.38 -2.47 0.12
C PHE A 710 -25.73 -3.78 0.61
N PRO A 711 -26.24 -4.98 0.26
CA PRO A 711 -25.56 -6.22 0.61
C PRO A 711 -24.20 -6.38 -0.09
N ALA A 712 -24.04 -5.97 -1.36
CA ALA A 712 -22.75 -6.01 -2.05
C ALA A 712 -21.68 -5.17 -1.33
N LEU A 713 -22.02 -3.95 -0.92
CA LEU A 713 -21.14 -3.10 -0.10
C LEU A 713 -20.82 -3.75 1.26
N ALA A 714 -21.82 -4.36 1.90
CA ALA A 714 -21.63 -5.06 3.18
C ALA A 714 -20.72 -6.28 3.05
N LEU A 715 -20.77 -7.02 1.93
CA LEU A 715 -19.86 -8.12 1.62
C LEU A 715 -18.43 -7.63 1.42
N GLY A 716 -18.25 -6.43 0.87
CA GLY A 716 -16.94 -5.79 0.76
C GLY A 716 -16.26 -5.51 2.11
N LEU A 717 -17.05 -5.43 3.20
CA LEU A 717 -16.57 -5.21 4.57
C LEU A 717 -16.42 -6.51 5.38
N GLU A 718 -16.56 -7.69 4.75
CA GLU A 718 -16.46 -8.97 5.44
C GLU A 718 -15.04 -9.18 5.99
N LYS A 719 -14.94 -9.82 7.16
CA LYS A 719 -13.67 -10.21 7.74
C LYS A 719 -12.99 -11.29 6.91
N GLY A 720 -11.66 -11.32 6.94
CA GLY A 720 -10.87 -12.39 6.30
C GLY A 720 -11.25 -13.77 6.83
N GLU A 721 -11.20 -14.77 5.95
CA GLU A 721 -11.40 -16.16 6.35
C GLU A 721 -10.16 -16.65 7.12
N PRO A 722 -10.30 -17.52 8.15
CA PRO A 722 -9.19 -17.94 9.00
C PRO A 722 -8.05 -18.66 8.27
N ASP A 723 -8.32 -19.22 7.09
CA ASP A 723 -7.35 -19.93 6.25
C ASP A 723 -6.66 -19.05 5.21
N LEU A 724 -6.89 -17.74 5.23
CA LEU A 724 -6.43 -16.81 4.19
C LEU A 724 -4.91 -16.84 3.98
N MET A 725 -4.15 -16.88 5.08
CA MET A 725 -2.68 -16.98 5.06
C MET A 725 -2.16 -18.44 5.07
N HIS A 726 -3.02 -19.43 4.88
CA HIS A 726 -2.66 -20.82 4.62
C HIS A 726 -2.88 -21.23 3.15
N ARG A 727 -3.42 -20.32 2.33
CA ARG A 727 -3.63 -20.53 0.90
C ARG A 727 -2.38 -20.11 0.12
N LYS A 728 -2.02 -20.87 -0.92
CA LYS A 728 -0.97 -20.45 -1.87
C LYS A 728 -1.37 -19.14 -2.57
N PRO A 729 -0.40 -18.29 -2.93
CA PRO A 729 -0.66 -17.09 -3.72
C PRO A 729 -1.34 -17.45 -5.04
N ARG A 730 -2.29 -16.64 -5.47
CA ARG A 730 -2.92 -16.82 -6.79
C ARG A 730 -1.99 -16.31 -7.90
N PRO A 731 -2.02 -16.92 -9.09
CA PRO A 731 -1.34 -16.35 -10.25
C PRO A 731 -1.92 -14.97 -10.62
N SER A 732 -1.08 -14.03 -11.01
CA SER A 732 -1.51 -12.71 -11.48
C SER A 732 -2.35 -12.75 -12.76
N THR A 733 -2.22 -13.83 -13.52
CA THR A 733 -2.95 -14.10 -14.78
C THR A 733 -4.38 -14.56 -14.56
N ASP A 734 -4.76 -14.97 -13.34
CA ASP A 734 -6.10 -15.43 -13.04
C ASP A 734 -7.16 -14.38 -13.38
N GLY A 735 -8.18 -14.82 -14.14
CA GLY A 735 -9.35 -14.02 -14.46
C GLY A 735 -10.34 -13.95 -13.29
N ILE A 736 -11.32 -13.05 -13.39
CA ILE A 736 -12.39 -12.89 -12.38
C ILE A 736 -13.15 -14.20 -12.19
N PHE A 737 -13.39 -14.96 -13.27
CA PHE A 737 -14.11 -16.23 -13.26
C PHE A 737 -13.26 -17.46 -12.89
N SER A 738 -11.97 -17.28 -12.55
CA SER A 738 -11.12 -18.39 -12.13
C SER A 738 -11.68 -19.07 -10.87
N GLY A 739 -11.30 -20.33 -10.65
CA GLY A 739 -11.76 -21.10 -9.48
C GLY A 739 -13.22 -21.52 -9.52
N GLY A 740 -13.90 -21.45 -10.70
CA GLY A 740 -15.28 -21.94 -10.89
C GLY A 740 -16.38 -20.91 -10.61
N LEU A 741 -16.04 -19.63 -10.41
CA LEU A 741 -16.99 -18.57 -10.11
C LEU A 741 -18.10 -18.46 -11.18
N GLY A 742 -17.79 -18.63 -12.47
CA GLY A 742 -18.80 -18.60 -13.53
C GLY A 742 -19.86 -19.69 -13.41
N VAL A 743 -19.48 -20.90 -12.99
CA VAL A 743 -20.43 -22.00 -12.74
C VAL A 743 -21.26 -21.69 -11.49
N ASP A 744 -20.65 -21.10 -10.48
CA ASP A 744 -21.36 -20.69 -9.25
C ASP A 744 -22.40 -19.60 -9.55
N VAL A 745 -22.06 -18.58 -10.34
CA VAL A 745 -23.02 -17.55 -10.79
C VAL A 745 -24.19 -18.18 -11.57
N ALA A 746 -23.89 -19.09 -12.53
CA ALA A 746 -24.92 -19.71 -13.36
C ALA A 746 -25.92 -20.54 -12.55
N TYR A 747 -25.44 -21.43 -11.66
CA TYR A 747 -26.40 -22.23 -10.85
C TYR A 747 -27.15 -21.40 -9.82
N GLN A 748 -26.52 -20.36 -9.24
CA GLN A 748 -27.14 -19.47 -8.25
C GLN A 748 -28.23 -18.63 -8.90
N GLY A 749 -27.96 -18.00 -10.05
CA GLY A 749 -28.98 -17.29 -10.82
C GLY A 749 -30.15 -18.19 -11.22
N PHE A 750 -29.87 -19.39 -11.72
CA PHE A 750 -30.89 -20.34 -12.08
C PHE A 750 -31.73 -20.80 -10.87
N MET A 751 -31.10 -21.01 -9.72
CA MET A 751 -31.79 -21.38 -8.48
C MET A 751 -32.76 -20.28 -8.03
N VAL A 752 -32.33 -19.02 -8.00
CA VAL A 752 -33.21 -17.89 -7.62
C VAL A 752 -34.35 -17.74 -8.62
N THR A 753 -34.07 -17.90 -9.94
CA THR A 753 -35.11 -17.93 -10.99
C THR A 753 -36.19 -18.98 -10.71
N CYS A 754 -35.78 -20.23 -10.37
CA CYS A 754 -36.73 -21.30 -10.07
C CYS A 754 -37.60 -20.99 -8.85
N VAL A 755 -37.01 -20.40 -7.81
CA VAL A 755 -37.73 -20.02 -6.58
C VAL A 755 -38.71 -18.88 -6.87
N THR A 756 -38.31 -17.90 -7.68
CA THR A 756 -39.14 -16.75 -8.08
C THR A 756 -40.32 -17.17 -8.97
N LEU A 757 -40.08 -18.03 -9.95
CA LEU A 757 -41.15 -18.60 -10.78
C LEU A 757 -42.14 -19.44 -9.94
N ALA A 758 -41.59 -20.22 -8.98
CA ALA A 758 -42.44 -20.98 -8.07
C ALA A 758 -43.34 -20.04 -7.23
N ALA A 759 -42.77 -18.93 -6.74
CA ALA A 759 -43.56 -17.93 -6.00
C ALA A 759 -44.68 -17.31 -6.84
N TYR A 760 -44.40 -17.01 -8.12
CA TYR A 760 -45.41 -16.51 -9.06
C TYR A 760 -46.57 -17.50 -9.25
N PHE A 761 -46.27 -18.77 -9.55
CA PHE A 761 -47.30 -19.77 -9.77
C PHE A 761 -48.05 -20.13 -8.49
N ILE A 762 -47.39 -20.13 -7.33
CA ILE A 762 -48.10 -20.36 -6.06
C ILE A 762 -49.02 -19.17 -5.74
N GLY A 763 -48.57 -17.94 -5.98
CA GLY A 763 -49.36 -16.71 -5.83
C GLY A 763 -50.61 -16.78 -6.71
N HIS A 764 -50.44 -17.10 -7.99
CA HIS A 764 -51.55 -17.28 -8.89
C HIS A 764 -52.53 -18.37 -8.42
N TRP A 765 -52.02 -19.49 -7.95
CA TRP A 765 -52.85 -20.56 -7.40
C TRP A 765 -53.57 -20.13 -6.10
N MET A 766 -52.98 -19.36 -5.26
CA MET A 766 -53.62 -18.87 -4.03
C MET A 766 -54.72 -17.82 -4.32
N GLU A 767 -54.53 -17.02 -5.37
CA GLU A 767 -55.49 -16.04 -5.87
C GLU A 767 -56.67 -16.71 -6.58
N SER A 768 -56.44 -17.61 -7.56
CA SER A 768 -57.41 -18.16 -8.48
C SER A 768 -57.91 -19.55 -8.12
N GLY A 769 -57.20 -20.32 -7.31
CA GLY A 769 -57.48 -21.73 -7.01
C GLY A 769 -57.10 -22.69 -8.14
N VAL A 770 -56.56 -22.22 -9.25
CA VAL A 770 -56.26 -23.02 -10.45
C VAL A 770 -54.78 -22.93 -10.82
N TRP A 771 -54.19 -24.07 -11.26
CA TRP A 771 -52.84 -24.09 -11.79
C TRP A 771 -52.85 -23.86 -13.31
N GLU A 772 -52.62 -22.62 -13.74
CA GLU A 772 -52.56 -22.27 -15.18
C GLU A 772 -51.49 -21.18 -15.40
N ILE A 773 -51.13 -20.96 -16.65
CA ILE A 773 -50.24 -19.90 -17.06
C ILE A 773 -51.08 -18.68 -17.44
N ALA A 774 -51.32 -17.78 -16.52
CA ALA A 774 -52.09 -16.58 -16.74
C ALA A 774 -51.45 -15.39 -15.98
N ALA A 775 -51.84 -14.18 -16.32
CA ALA A 775 -51.45 -12.98 -15.59
C ALA A 775 -52.06 -12.99 -14.19
N SER A 776 -51.24 -12.72 -13.16
CA SER A 776 -51.67 -12.71 -11.77
C SER A 776 -51.02 -11.55 -11.03
N PRO A 777 -51.78 -10.56 -10.57
CA PRO A 777 -51.22 -9.46 -9.74
C PRO A 777 -50.61 -9.93 -8.42
N ASP A 778 -51.23 -10.90 -7.72
CA ASP A 778 -50.66 -11.48 -6.50
C ASP A 778 -49.41 -12.29 -6.83
N GLY A 779 -49.38 -13.00 -7.97
CA GLY A 779 -48.20 -13.70 -8.46
C GLY A 779 -47.02 -12.76 -8.72
N VAL A 780 -47.25 -11.60 -9.34
CA VAL A 780 -46.24 -10.56 -9.54
C VAL A 780 -45.68 -10.05 -8.20
N THR A 781 -46.58 -9.71 -7.26
CA THR A 781 -46.21 -9.18 -5.95
C THR A 781 -45.41 -10.20 -5.13
N MET A 782 -45.84 -11.49 -5.15
CA MET A 782 -45.13 -12.58 -4.47
C MET A 782 -43.78 -12.87 -5.14
N ALA A 783 -43.69 -12.83 -6.47
CA ALA A 783 -42.41 -13.00 -7.20
C ALA A 783 -41.42 -11.90 -6.85
N PHE A 784 -41.86 -10.64 -6.84
CA PHE A 784 -41.05 -9.50 -6.43
C PHE A 784 -40.51 -9.63 -5.00
N LEU A 785 -41.39 -9.91 -4.03
CA LEU A 785 -40.99 -10.11 -2.63
C LEU A 785 -40.00 -11.28 -2.49
N THR A 786 -40.31 -12.41 -3.16
CA THR A 786 -39.47 -13.61 -3.08
C THR A 786 -38.09 -13.36 -3.69
N MET A 787 -38.01 -12.74 -4.87
CA MET A 787 -36.73 -12.44 -5.52
C MET A 787 -35.90 -11.48 -4.66
N SER A 788 -36.47 -10.35 -4.26
CA SER A 788 -35.80 -9.35 -3.40
C SER A 788 -35.26 -9.97 -2.12
N MET A 789 -36.03 -10.79 -1.43
CA MET A 789 -35.61 -11.42 -0.17
C MET A 789 -34.67 -12.60 -0.40
N ALA A 790 -34.85 -13.37 -1.49
CA ALA A 790 -33.94 -14.46 -1.83
C ALA A 790 -32.52 -13.95 -2.11
N GLU A 791 -32.38 -12.82 -2.80
CA GLU A 791 -31.08 -12.16 -3.05
C GLU A 791 -30.43 -11.69 -1.73
N ILE A 792 -31.23 -11.05 -0.86
CA ILE A 792 -30.71 -10.64 0.46
C ILE A 792 -30.25 -11.86 1.27
N PHE A 793 -31.05 -12.95 1.35
CA PHE A 793 -30.64 -14.17 2.04
C PHE A 793 -29.45 -14.86 1.36
N HIS A 794 -29.36 -14.77 0.03
CA HIS A 794 -28.23 -15.28 -0.73
C HIS A 794 -26.94 -14.52 -0.40
N SER A 795 -27.00 -13.22 -0.11
CA SER A 795 -25.83 -12.44 0.32
C SER A 795 -25.17 -13.02 1.57
N PHE A 796 -25.94 -13.62 2.49
CA PHE A 796 -25.38 -14.35 3.64
C PHE A 796 -24.61 -15.60 3.20
N ASN A 797 -25.07 -16.29 2.14
CA ASN A 797 -24.33 -17.41 1.57
C ASN A 797 -22.98 -16.96 0.99
N MET A 798 -22.90 -15.73 0.48
CA MET A 798 -21.68 -15.17 -0.12
C MET A 798 -20.63 -14.72 0.90
N ARG A 799 -20.92 -14.69 2.19
CA ARG A 799 -19.93 -14.37 3.25
C ARG A 799 -18.72 -15.31 3.21
N SER A 800 -18.88 -16.54 2.77
CA SER A 800 -17.80 -17.45 2.39
C SER A 800 -18.10 -18.18 1.10
N GLN A 801 -17.16 -18.21 0.17
CA GLN A 801 -17.37 -18.88 -1.13
C GLN A 801 -17.46 -20.40 -1.00
N ARG A 802 -16.69 -21.00 -0.10
CA ARG A 802 -16.60 -22.46 0.07
C ARG A 802 -16.86 -22.95 1.50
N GLY A 803 -16.69 -22.07 2.51
CA GLY A 803 -16.94 -22.37 3.92
C GLY A 803 -18.43 -22.50 4.25
N ARG A 804 -18.72 -22.99 5.46
CA ARG A 804 -20.10 -23.04 5.99
C ARG A 804 -20.48 -21.69 6.59
N VAL A 805 -21.63 -21.14 6.20
CA VAL A 805 -22.10 -19.86 6.74
C VAL A 805 -22.30 -19.90 8.26
N PHE A 806 -22.81 -21.03 8.78
CA PHE A 806 -23.09 -21.21 10.21
C PHE A 806 -21.86 -21.39 11.09
N THR A 807 -20.67 -21.64 10.52
CA THR A 807 -19.41 -21.83 11.28
C THR A 807 -18.51 -20.60 11.23
N LEU A 808 -18.94 -19.53 10.57
CA LEU A 808 -18.20 -18.26 10.57
C LEU A 808 -18.29 -17.63 11.96
N GLY A 809 -17.16 -17.57 12.68
CA GLY A 809 -17.09 -17.04 14.05
C GLY A 809 -17.29 -15.52 14.16
N SER A 810 -17.57 -14.82 13.05
CA SER A 810 -17.78 -13.37 13.00
C SER A 810 -19.15 -12.99 12.46
N HIS A 811 -19.74 -11.93 13.04
CA HIS A 811 -20.99 -11.36 12.54
C HIS A 811 -20.69 -10.08 11.76
N ASN A 812 -21.16 -10.00 10.52
CA ASN A 812 -21.15 -8.78 9.72
C ASN A 812 -22.38 -7.93 10.08
N LYS A 813 -22.19 -6.99 11.01
CA LYS A 813 -23.27 -6.09 11.48
C LYS A 813 -23.85 -5.23 10.36
N VAL A 814 -23.01 -4.86 9.38
CA VAL A 814 -23.44 -4.04 8.24
C VAL A 814 -24.38 -4.84 7.34
N LEU A 815 -24.09 -6.12 7.12
CA LEU A 815 -24.96 -7.01 6.33
C LEU A 815 -26.30 -7.25 7.03
N TRP A 816 -26.32 -7.42 8.35
CA TRP A 816 -27.57 -7.50 9.13
C TRP A 816 -28.37 -6.19 9.03
N GLY A 817 -27.69 -5.04 9.10
CA GLY A 817 -28.32 -3.74 8.90
C GLY A 817 -28.90 -3.57 7.49
N ALA A 818 -28.17 -3.98 6.46
CA ALA A 818 -28.62 -3.96 5.07
C ALA A 818 -29.87 -4.86 4.88
N MET A 819 -29.84 -6.07 5.45
CA MET A 819 -31.00 -6.98 5.43
C MET A 819 -32.26 -6.35 6.05
N LEU A 820 -32.14 -5.80 7.27
CA LEU A 820 -33.25 -5.19 7.96
C LEU A 820 -33.81 -3.98 7.20
N LEU A 821 -32.90 -3.12 6.69
CA LEU A 821 -33.31 -1.96 5.88
C LEU A 821 -34.04 -2.38 4.61
N SER A 822 -33.48 -3.33 3.85
CA SER A 822 -34.11 -3.82 2.62
C SER A 822 -35.45 -4.51 2.89
N LEU A 823 -35.56 -5.30 3.98
CA LEU A 823 -36.83 -5.92 4.39
C LEU A 823 -37.91 -4.88 4.69
N VAL A 824 -37.56 -3.84 5.47
CA VAL A 824 -38.49 -2.77 5.83
C VAL A 824 -38.94 -1.98 4.59
N LEU A 825 -37.98 -1.63 3.73
CA LEU A 825 -38.26 -0.87 2.51
C LEU A 825 -39.10 -1.68 1.51
N THR A 826 -38.74 -2.94 1.25
CA THR A 826 -39.46 -3.83 0.31
C THR A 826 -40.88 -4.13 0.82
N THR A 827 -41.04 -4.41 2.11
CA THR A 827 -42.39 -4.58 2.71
C THR A 827 -43.19 -3.28 2.64
N GLY A 828 -42.52 -2.14 2.89
CA GLY A 828 -43.15 -0.81 2.81
C GLY A 828 -43.72 -0.52 1.41
N VAL A 829 -42.96 -0.80 0.35
CA VAL A 829 -43.42 -0.60 -1.04
C VAL A 829 -44.65 -1.42 -1.36
N ILE A 830 -44.77 -2.64 -0.82
CA ILE A 830 -45.94 -3.50 -1.06
C ILE A 830 -47.23 -3.00 -0.34
N TYR A 831 -47.09 -2.43 0.87
CA TYR A 831 -48.25 -2.13 1.73
C TYR A 831 -48.55 -0.64 1.96
N LEU A 832 -47.64 0.28 1.60
CA LEU A 832 -47.89 1.70 1.78
C LEU A 832 -48.84 2.23 0.68
N PRO A 833 -50.05 2.77 1.05
CA PRO A 833 -50.97 3.31 0.07
C PRO A 833 -50.33 4.38 -0.83
N GLY A 834 -50.66 4.36 -2.11
CA GLY A 834 -50.11 5.26 -3.12
C GLY A 834 -48.72 4.86 -3.65
N ILE A 835 -47.85 4.24 -2.84
CA ILE A 835 -46.59 3.65 -3.31
C ILE A 835 -46.87 2.29 -3.95
N SER A 836 -47.64 1.43 -3.28
CA SER A 836 -48.05 0.13 -3.79
C SER A 836 -48.75 0.24 -5.15
N ASP A 837 -49.69 1.20 -5.25
CA ASP A 837 -50.41 1.46 -6.51
C ASP A 837 -49.45 1.93 -7.63
N ALA A 838 -48.47 2.76 -7.27
CA ALA A 838 -47.50 3.29 -8.20
C ALA A 838 -46.56 2.21 -8.75
N PHE A 839 -46.26 1.16 -7.95
CA PHE A 839 -45.50 -0.01 -8.37
C PHE A 839 -46.38 -1.14 -8.97
N GLY A 840 -47.72 -0.95 -9.07
CA GLY A 840 -48.65 -1.95 -9.59
C GLY A 840 -48.77 -3.19 -8.69
N PHE A 841 -48.48 -3.08 -7.40
CA PHE A 841 -48.59 -4.20 -6.45
C PHE A 841 -49.98 -4.33 -5.86
N THR A 842 -50.36 -5.58 -5.60
CA THR A 842 -51.54 -5.92 -4.81
C THR A 842 -51.19 -6.12 -3.35
N HIS A 843 -52.12 -5.87 -2.45
CA HIS A 843 -51.94 -6.14 -1.02
C HIS A 843 -52.11 -7.65 -0.76
N ILE A 844 -51.01 -8.39 -0.81
CA ILE A 844 -50.99 -9.83 -0.55
C ILE A 844 -51.34 -10.14 0.91
N SER A 845 -52.00 -11.25 1.14
CA SER A 845 -52.38 -11.73 2.49
C SER A 845 -51.19 -12.21 3.32
N ALA A 846 -51.31 -12.29 4.65
CA ALA A 846 -50.26 -12.80 5.51
C ALA A 846 -49.79 -14.24 5.18
N PRO A 847 -50.66 -15.20 4.77
CA PRO A 847 -50.20 -16.50 4.26
C PRO A 847 -49.35 -16.41 3.00
N GLU A 848 -49.74 -15.58 2.02
CA GLU A 848 -48.98 -15.34 0.78
C GLU A 848 -47.61 -14.74 1.07
N TYR A 849 -47.54 -13.72 1.96
CA TYR A 849 -46.31 -13.15 2.43
C TYR A 849 -45.41 -14.19 3.11
N ALA A 850 -45.96 -15.03 3.96
CA ALA A 850 -45.25 -16.09 4.65
C ALA A 850 -44.67 -17.16 3.69
N VAL A 851 -45.45 -17.53 2.65
CA VAL A 851 -45.02 -18.46 1.61
C VAL A 851 -43.87 -17.85 0.78
N ALA A 852 -43.99 -16.59 0.37
CA ALA A 852 -42.95 -15.88 -0.36
C ALA A 852 -41.66 -15.82 0.45
N MET A 853 -41.74 -15.49 1.74
CA MET A 853 -40.58 -15.48 2.65
C MET A 853 -39.96 -16.87 2.86
N ALA A 854 -40.81 -17.91 2.99
CA ALA A 854 -40.32 -19.28 3.14
C ALA A 854 -39.54 -19.76 1.90
N LEU A 855 -40.04 -19.45 0.71
CA LEU A 855 -39.37 -19.71 -0.56
C LEU A 855 -38.02 -18.95 -0.65
N ALA A 856 -38.00 -17.67 -0.27
CA ALA A 856 -36.81 -16.87 -0.25
C ALA A 856 -35.73 -17.46 0.69
N VAL A 857 -36.11 -17.92 1.89
CA VAL A 857 -35.18 -18.53 2.84
C VAL A 857 -34.59 -19.86 2.32
N CYS A 858 -35.31 -20.60 1.45
CA CYS A 858 -34.82 -21.87 0.90
C CYS A 858 -33.52 -21.77 0.13
N VAL A 859 -33.09 -20.58 -0.34
CA VAL A 859 -31.80 -20.39 -1.02
C VAL A 859 -30.62 -20.70 -0.10
N ILE A 860 -30.75 -20.52 1.23
CA ILE A 860 -29.70 -20.80 2.19
C ILE A 860 -29.35 -22.31 2.25
N PRO A 861 -30.30 -23.21 2.58
CA PRO A 861 -29.99 -24.64 2.65
C PRO A 861 -29.62 -25.24 1.27
N ILE A 862 -30.18 -24.74 0.17
CA ILE A 862 -29.82 -25.23 -1.18
C ILE A 862 -28.34 -24.94 -1.47
N VAL A 863 -27.89 -23.71 -1.27
CA VAL A 863 -26.49 -23.32 -1.49
C VAL A 863 -25.53 -24.06 -0.55
N GLU A 864 -25.90 -24.22 0.73
CA GLU A 864 -25.09 -24.99 1.69
C GLU A 864 -24.95 -26.47 1.30
N CYS A 865 -25.98 -27.06 0.73
CA CYS A 865 -25.96 -28.40 0.17
C CYS A 865 -24.96 -28.48 -1.01
N VAL A 866 -25.02 -27.55 -1.95
CA VAL A 866 -24.07 -27.50 -3.08
C VAL A 866 -22.65 -27.32 -2.59
N LYS A 867 -22.40 -26.40 -1.65
CA LYS A 867 -21.07 -26.20 -1.05
C LYS A 867 -20.55 -27.46 -0.33
N PHE A 868 -21.44 -28.23 0.29
CA PHE A 868 -21.06 -29.51 0.92
C PHE A 868 -20.50 -30.49 -0.13
N PHE A 869 -21.18 -30.66 -1.26
CA PHE A 869 -20.69 -31.53 -2.34
C PHE A 869 -19.40 -30.99 -2.96
N GLN A 870 -19.28 -29.69 -3.17
CA GLN A 870 -18.06 -29.05 -3.67
C GLN A 870 -16.87 -29.30 -2.75
N ARG A 871 -17.04 -29.15 -1.41
CA ARG A 871 -15.98 -29.45 -0.40
C ARG A 871 -15.59 -30.93 -0.44
N LYS A 872 -16.56 -31.83 -0.59
CA LYS A 872 -16.29 -33.29 -0.68
C LYS A 872 -15.51 -33.64 -1.95
N ALA A 873 -15.86 -33.00 -3.08
CA ALA A 873 -15.15 -33.19 -4.35
C ALA A 873 -13.71 -32.65 -4.27
N ALA A 874 -13.52 -31.48 -3.67
CA ALA A 874 -12.18 -30.89 -3.46
C ALA A 874 -11.27 -31.78 -2.61
N ARG A 875 -11.79 -32.31 -1.49
CA ARG A 875 -11.02 -33.26 -0.63
C ARG A 875 -10.59 -34.51 -1.40
N ARG A 876 -11.48 -35.09 -2.19
CA ARG A 876 -11.15 -36.28 -3.03
C ARG A 876 -10.11 -36.00 -4.10
N ARG A 877 -10.05 -34.76 -4.62
CA ARG A 877 -9.01 -34.34 -5.58
C ARG A 877 -7.65 -34.17 -4.88
N ALA A 878 -7.64 -33.58 -3.68
CA ALA A 878 -6.43 -33.43 -2.89
C ALA A 878 -5.82 -34.78 -2.48
N GLU A 879 -6.67 -35.76 -2.13
CA GLU A 879 -6.24 -37.14 -1.79
C GLU A 879 -5.66 -37.91 -2.99
N LYS A 880 -5.97 -37.50 -4.23
CA LYS A 880 -5.50 -38.15 -5.46
C LYS A 880 -4.25 -37.49 -6.08
N GLN A 881 -3.83 -36.32 -5.60
CA GLN A 881 -2.57 -35.71 -6.02
C GLN A 881 -1.47 -36.22 -5.09
N PRO A 882 -0.45 -36.95 -5.59
CA PRO A 882 0.72 -37.32 -4.78
C PRO A 882 1.46 -36.02 -4.38
N ALA A 883 2.02 -36.04 -3.17
CA ALA A 883 2.73 -34.95 -2.53
C ALA A 883 3.94 -34.44 -3.34
#